data_b1617a2bc452ea37243fa54eafade9de
#
_entry.id   b1617a2bc452ea37243fa54eafade9de
#
_cell.length_a   1.000
_cell.length_b   1.000
_cell.length_c   1.000
_cell.angle_alpha   90.00
_cell.angle_beta   90.00
_cell.angle_gamma   90.00
#
_symmetry.space_group_name_H-M   'P 1'
#
loop_
_entity.id
_entity.type
_entity.pdbx_description
1 polymer ?
#
loop_
_entity_poly.entity_id
_entity_poly.type
_entity_poly.pdbx_seq_one_letter_code
_entity_poly.pdbx_strand_id
1 'polypeptide(L)'
;MSETKSDNNIEIYGARVHNLKNVDVTLPRHSLCVITGLSGSGKSSLAFDTLYAEGQRRYIETFSAYARNFLDNLERPDVDKITGLSPVISIEQKTTSKNPRSTVGTVTEIYDFLRLLYARAAEAYSYVTGEKMVKYTEERIVDMILTAYEGHKVYLLAPLVRSRKGHYKELFETVRRKGFLTVRVDGELREATPGMRLDRYKNHDVEVVVDKLAVKAKDAERLHKSVAQTLQQGGGVMMVLDAADNQTRFFSKQLMDPASGIAYREPAPHNFSFNSAQGACPKCKGLGYVSVMDHDKVVPDDKLSIREGGLAPLGKYRNALIFWEIQSVLADYDCDLKTPICDLPPEALDEVFNGRADRLRIPAQVAHTTDDYYVEFDGLVKYIQQMADSDMGAASQRWAEQFSKTTVCPECHGARLNKEAMAYRFAGKTIAELSNMDIAELYDFLSNVEVQLDSKHRAIAHEILKELMSRLKFLLDVGLDYLSLSRSSMTLSGGESQRIRLATQIGSQLVNVLYILDEPSIGLHQRDNVRLINSLKELRDLGNTVVVVEHDKDMMLAADYVVDIGPRAGRLGGEVVFEGTPAQMLQTQTLTSQYLNGRRAIEVPATRRKGNGHVLRLVEARGNNLKGVTVNFPLGTLIGVTGVSGSGKSTLINDTLLPILSQHFYRSLREPLAYDRIEGLEHVDKVVAVDQSPLGRTPRSNPATYTGVFSDIRSLYVNLPEAKIRGYKPGRFSFNVRGGRCEVCKGNGYKTIEMNFLPDVYVPCEACHGKRYNHETLEVRFKGKSIADVLDMTINQAVEFFENVPNILHKIKVLQDVGLGYIKLGQSSTTLSGGESQRVKLATELSKRDTGQTIYILDEPTTGLHFEDIRVLMDVLQRLVNRGNTVIVIEHNLDVIKVADYLIDMGPEGGRGGGQLLYEGTPEGLAESGVGYTGKFLKAELTPPHTAQQTDNFINSNNK
;
A
#
# COMPACT_ATOMS: atom_id res chain seq x y z
N MET A 1 25.18 16.92 47.75
CA MET A 1 24.92 17.66 46.51
C MET A 1 25.63 16.97 45.33
N SER A 2 25.09 15.84 44.87
CA SER A 2 25.58 15.08 43.70
C SER A 2 24.49 14.21 43.07
N GLU A 3 23.20 14.58 43.21
CA GLU A 3 22.06 13.78 42.72
C GLU A 3 21.33 14.38 41.51
N THR A 4 21.80 15.44 40.87
CA THR A 4 21.07 16.14 39.79
C THR A 4 21.59 15.88 38.38
N LYS A 5 22.55 14.95 38.18
CA LYS A 5 23.07 14.62 36.85
C LYS A 5 22.40 13.43 36.14
N SER A 6 21.64 12.59 36.87
CA SER A 6 21.06 11.36 36.31
C SER A 6 19.71 11.55 35.62
N ASP A 7 19.03 12.68 35.80
CA ASP A 7 17.66 12.89 35.26
C ASP A 7 17.64 13.35 33.79
N ASN A 8 18.77 13.75 33.23
CA ASN A 8 18.84 14.36 31.88
C ASN A 8 19.36 13.43 30.77
N ASN A 9 19.66 12.17 31.09
CA ASN A 9 20.21 11.21 30.15
C ASN A 9 19.46 9.88 30.19
N ILE A 10 19.43 9.19 29.05
CA ILE A 10 19.11 7.77 28.95
C ILE A 10 20.45 7.03 28.98
N GLU A 11 20.66 6.20 30.01
CA GLU A 11 21.91 5.45 30.17
C GLU A 11 21.64 3.95 29.99
N ILE A 12 22.38 3.35 29.08
CA ILE A 12 22.33 1.91 28.74
C ILE A 12 23.64 1.31 29.23
N TYR A 13 23.57 0.25 30.02
CA TYR A 13 24.72 -0.46 30.57
C TYR A 13 24.71 -1.92 30.17
N GLY A 14 25.80 -2.39 29.58
CA GLY A 14 26.04 -3.79 29.31
C GLY A 14 25.10 -4.41 28.25
N ALA A 15 24.82 -3.71 27.16
CA ALA A 15 23.98 -4.26 26.09
C ALA A 15 24.72 -5.36 25.30
N ARG A 16 24.13 -6.56 25.21
CA ARG A 16 24.72 -7.77 24.59
C ARG A 16 23.80 -8.43 23.56
N VAL A 17 22.76 -7.73 23.14
CA VAL A 17 21.79 -8.28 22.17
C VAL A 17 22.45 -8.48 20.80
N HIS A 18 22.28 -9.67 20.20
CA HIS A 18 22.82 -10.09 18.91
C HIS A 18 24.36 -10.00 18.83
N ASN A 19 24.89 -8.99 18.14
CA ASN A 19 26.34 -8.79 17.95
C ASN A 19 26.92 -7.71 18.86
N LEU A 20 26.15 -7.07 19.72
CA LEU A 20 26.63 -6.06 20.66
C LEU A 20 27.58 -6.69 21.70
N LYS A 21 28.69 -6.01 21.99
CA LYS A 21 29.79 -6.51 22.81
C LYS A 21 29.84 -5.80 24.18
N ASN A 22 28.80 -6.01 24.99
CA ASN A 22 28.71 -5.41 26.32
C ASN A 22 28.83 -3.87 26.27
N VAL A 23 27.96 -3.27 25.48
CA VAL A 23 28.04 -1.85 25.13
C VAL A 23 27.40 -0.98 26.20
N ASP A 24 28.11 0.07 26.61
CA ASP A 24 27.58 1.18 27.43
C ASP A 24 27.38 2.40 26.52
N VAL A 25 26.22 3.07 26.62
CA VAL A 25 25.88 4.25 25.83
C VAL A 25 25.08 5.24 26.67
N THR A 26 25.40 6.52 26.51
CA THR A 26 24.65 7.62 27.13
C THR A 26 24.02 8.50 26.05
N LEU A 27 22.69 8.58 26.03
CA LEU A 27 21.93 9.43 25.12
C LEU A 27 21.33 10.61 25.88
N PRO A 28 21.57 11.85 25.48
CA PRO A 28 20.93 13.02 26.12
C PRO A 28 19.43 13.03 25.81
N ARG A 29 18.63 13.35 26.84
CA ARG A 29 17.17 13.50 26.66
C ARG A 29 16.87 14.85 25.99
N HIS A 30 15.67 14.98 25.41
CA HIS A 30 15.22 16.18 24.72
C HIS A 30 16.17 16.61 23.59
N SER A 31 16.74 15.62 22.89
CA SER A 31 17.70 15.83 21.80
C SER A 31 17.39 14.95 20.60
N LEU A 32 17.91 15.34 19.45
CA LEU A 32 17.94 14.53 18.25
C LEU A 32 19.24 13.73 18.24
N CYS A 33 19.16 12.42 18.52
CA CYS A 33 20.29 11.49 18.55
C CYS A 33 20.29 10.64 17.27
N VAL A 34 21.42 10.57 16.59
CA VAL A 34 21.60 9.69 15.42
C VAL A 34 22.49 8.52 15.77
N ILE A 35 22.02 7.29 15.54
CA ILE A 35 22.82 6.06 15.65
C ILE A 35 23.24 5.66 14.23
N THR A 36 24.54 5.66 13.96
CA THR A 36 25.10 5.36 12.63
C THR A 36 26.15 4.24 12.69
N GLY A 37 26.74 3.88 11.55
CA GLY A 37 27.76 2.83 11.40
C GLY A 37 27.48 1.91 10.22
N LEU A 38 28.37 0.99 9.91
CA LEU A 38 28.26 0.04 8.81
C LEU A 38 26.98 -0.80 8.88
N SER A 39 26.48 -1.26 7.71
CA SER A 39 25.37 -2.23 7.67
C SER A 39 25.77 -3.50 8.44
N GLY A 40 24.90 -3.97 9.36
CA GLY A 40 25.18 -5.10 10.25
C GLY A 40 26.16 -4.83 11.39
N SER A 41 26.48 -3.57 11.72
CA SER A 41 27.33 -3.22 12.87
C SER A 41 26.65 -3.37 14.23
N GLY A 42 25.30 -3.40 14.30
CA GLY A 42 24.54 -3.53 15.55
C GLY A 42 23.65 -2.32 15.87
N LYS A 43 23.47 -1.36 14.95
CA LYS A 43 22.62 -0.18 15.14
C LYS A 43 21.20 -0.52 15.55
N SER A 44 20.53 -1.35 14.75
CA SER A 44 19.15 -1.77 15.00
C SER A 44 19.05 -2.62 16.27
N SER A 45 20.09 -3.43 16.59
CA SER A 45 20.16 -4.17 17.85
C SER A 45 20.19 -3.26 19.06
N LEU A 46 20.87 -2.11 19.00
CA LEU A 46 20.88 -1.13 20.08
C LEU A 46 19.54 -0.35 20.13
N ALA A 47 19.07 0.17 18.99
CA ALA A 47 17.89 1.05 18.94
C ALA A 47 16.57 0.29 19.17
N PHE A 48 16.35 -0.83 18.47
CA PHE A 48 15.09 -1.56 18.47
C PHE A 48 15.12 -2.76 19.40
N ASP A 49 16.09 -3.65 19.27
CA ASP A 49 16.12 -4.90 20.06
C ASP A 49 16.57 -4.69 21.51
N THR A 50 17.13 -3.51 21.86
CA THR A 50 17.51 -3.15 23.23
C THR A 50 16.64 -2.02 23.77
N LEU A 51 16.76 -0.82 23.22
CA LEU A 51 16.13 0.39 23.78
C LEU A 51 14.60 0.37 23.64
N TYR A 52 14.08 0.09 22.44
CA TYR A 52 12.64 -0.02 22.20
C TYR A 52 12.03 -1.22 22.93
N ALA A 53 12.67 -2.40 22.84
CA ALA A 53 12.17 -3.61 23.46
C ALA A 53 12.01 -3.47 24.97
N GLU A 54 13.00 -2.86 25.67
CA GLU A 54 12.91 -2.61 27.12
C GLU A 54 11.84 -1.56 27.44
N GLY A 55 11.71 -0.50 26.63
CA GLY A 55 10.68 0.51 26.82
C GLY A 55 9.27 -0.06 26.66
N GLN A 56 9.05 -0.88 25.66
CA GLN A 56 7.80 -1.59 25.42
C GLN A 56 7.48 -2.57 26.56
N ARG A 57 8.48 -3.34 27.01
CA ARG A 57 8.34 -4.26 28.13
C ARG A 57 7.89 -3.53 29.42
N ARG A 58 8.52 -2.40 29.77
CA ARG A 58 8.12 -1.58 30.93
C ARG A 58 6.72 -1.02 30.80
N TYR A 59 6.33 -0.60 29.60
CA TYR A 59 4.98 -0.12 29.36
C TYR A 59 3.93 -1.21 29.59
N ILE A 60 4.18 -2.43 29.08
CA ILE A 60 3.29 -3.58 29.27
C ILE A 60 3.22 -4.01 30.75
N GLU A 61 4.30 -3.87 31.53
CA GLU A 61 4.28 -4.16 32.95
C GLU A 61 3.31 -3.27 33.75
N THR A 62 2.95 -2.11 33.23
CA THR A 62 1.92 -1.24 33.84
C THR A 62 0.50 -1.76 33.66
N PHE A 63 0.26 -2.73 32.80
CA PHE A 63 -1.07 -3.29 32.54
C PHE A 63 -1.51 -4.25 33.65
N SER A 64 -2.82 -4.48 33.74
CA SER A 64 -3.39 -5.47 34.65
C SER A 64 -2.83 -6.87 34.39
N ALA A 65 -2.80 -7.72 35.44
CA ALA A 65 -2.33 -9.12 35.30
C ALA A 65 -3.10 -9.90 34.24
N TYR A 66 -4.39 -9.61 34.05
CA TYR A 66 -5.22 -10.20 33.00
C TYR A 66 -4.74 -9.79 31.61
N ALA A 67 -4.51 -8.51 31.37
CA ALA A 67 -4.01 -8.02 30.09
C ALA A 67 -2.59 -8.55 29.78
N ARG A 68 -1.73 -8.65 30.81
CA ARG A 68 -0.38 -9.22 30.67
C ARG A 68 -0.38 -10.68 30.26
N ASN A 69 -1.32 -11.50 30.73
CA ASN A 69 -1.45 -12.90 30.33
C ASN A 69 -1.84 -13.09 28.84
N PHE A 70 -2.47 -12.07 28.22
CA PHE A 70 -2.74 -12.08 26.76
C PHE A 70 -1.57 -11.56 25.92
N LEU A 71 -0.66 -10.80 26.54
CA LEU A 71 0.48 -10.15 25.87
C LEU A 71 1.79 -10.93 26.06
N ASP A 72 1.69 -12.19 26.45
CA ASP A 72 2.70 -13.16 26.88
C ASP A 72 4.14 -12.88 26.47
N ASN A 73 5.04 -12.89 27.51
CA ASN A 73 6.49 -13.12 27.43
C ASN A 73 7.29 -12.29 26.40
N LEU A 74 7.24 -10.96 26.53
CA LEU A 74 8.34 -10.13 26.02
C LEU A 74 9.58 -10.48 26.85
N GLU A 75 10.49 -11.24 26.27
CA GLU A 75 11.78 -11.52 26.87
C GLU A 75 12.51 -10.20 27.14
N ARG A 76 13.07 -10.06 28.32
CA ARG A 76 13.92 -8.93 28.65
C ARG A 76 15.13 -8.96 27.72
N PRO A 77 15.48 -7.85 27.03
CA PRO A 77 16.71 -7.79 26.25
C PRO A 77 17.93 -8.07 27.13
N ASP A 78 18.96 -8.67 26.56
CA ASP A 78 20.21 -8.95 27.27
C ASP A 78 20.97 -7.62 27.50
N VAL A 79 20.62 -6.98 28.59
CA VAL A 79 21.17 -5.70 29.05
C VAL A 79 21.21 -5.67 30.57
N ASP A 80 22.28 -5.13 31.15
CA ASP A 80 22.41 -5.06 32.60
C ASP A 80 21.39 -4.09 33.19
N LYS A 81 21.35 -2.84 32.69
CA LYS A 81 20.46 -1.78 33.20
C LYS A 81 20.20 -0.73 32.12
N ILE A 82 18.98 -0.19 32.09
CA ILE A 82 18.64 1.05 31.36
C ILE A 82 17.95 2.02 32.34
N THR A 83 18.45 3.27 32.42
CA THR A 83 17.88 4.34 33.25
C THR A 83 17.41 5.51 32.41
N GLY A 84 16.57 6.37 32.92
CA GLY A 84 16.08 7.58 32.23
C GLY A 84 15.10 7.35 31.09
N LEU A 85 14.55 6.14 30.94
CA LEU A 85 13.70 5.77 29.80
C LEU A 85 12.30 6.40 29.93
N SER A 86 11.90 7.18 28.94
CA SER A 86 10.52 7.67 28.75
C SER A 86 9.64 6.62 28.04
N PRO A 87 8.29 6.78 27.98
CA PRO A 87 7.45 5.98 27.08
C PRO A 87 7.99 5.99 25.66
N VAL A 88 8.03 4.84 25.01
CA VAL A 88 8.71 4.67 23.74
C VAL A 88 7.72 4.43 22.59
N ILE A 89 7.95 5.08 21.45
CA ILE A 89 7.21 4.88 20.20
C ILE A 89 8.21 4.56 19.09
N SER A 90 7.98 3.45 18.39
CA SER A 90 8.79 3.04 17.23
C SER A 90 8.08 3.34 15.92
N ILE A 91 8.83 3.87 14.95
CA ILE A 91 8.35 4.14 13.58
C ILE A 91 9.25 3.39 12.61
N GLU A 92 8.87 2.12 12.33
CA GLU A 92 9.58 1.23 11.44
C GLU A 92 9.04 1.25 10.01
N GLN A 93 9.85 0.80 9.02
CA GLN A 93 9.46 0.72 7.62
C GLN A 93 8.48 -0.43 7.27
N LYS A 94 8.47 -1.50 8.07
CA LYS A 94 7.98 -2.84 7.66
C LYS A 94 6.47 -3.00 7.49
N THR A 95 5.63 -2.00 7.70
CA THR A 95 4.19 -2.24 7.73
C THR A 95 3.40 -1.39 6.75
N THR A 96 3.40 -1.79 5.48
CA THR A 96 2.29 -1.41 4.60
C THR A 96 1.06 -2.23 5.00
N SER A 97 -0.03 -1.56 5.31
CA SER A 97 -1.31 -2.24 5.60
C SER A 97 -1.76 -3.04 4.38
N LYS A 98 -2.04 -4.33 4.57
CA LYS A 98 -2.61 -5.18 3.51
C LYS A 98 -4.13 -5.00 3.34
N ASN A 99 -4.74 -4.14 4.14
CA ASN A 99 -6.18 -3.90 4.07
C ASN A 99 -6.51 -3.01 2.85
N PRO A 100 -7.29 -3.49 1.86
CA PRO A 100 -7.62 -2.74 0.65
C PRO A 100 -8.50 -1.51 0.92
N ARG A 101 -9.09 -1.40 2.11
CA ARG A 101 -9.89 -0.26 2.54
C ARG A 101 -9.09 0.83 3.24
N SER A 102 -7.83 0.56 3.59
CA SER A 102 -6.95 1.54 4.23
C SER A 102 -6.47 2.56 3.21
N THR A 103 -6.64 3.84 3.52
CA THR A 103 -6.18 4.96 2.68
C THR A 103 -5.34 5.94 3.51
N VAL A 104 -4.61 6.84 2.83
CA VAL A 104 -3.88 7.92 3.50
C VAL A 104 -4.81 8.67 4.46
N GLY A 105 -6.00 9.07 4.00
CA GLY A 105 -6.96 9.81 4.83
C GLY A 105 -7.45 9.05 6.07
N THR A 106 -7.59 7.70 5.99
CA THR A 106 -8.03 6.91 7.15
C THR A 106 -6.89 6.62 8.14
N VAL A 107 -5.65 6.49 7.66
CA VAL A 107 -4.48 6.27 8.53
C VAL A 107 -4.10 7.54 9.28
N THR A 108 -4.28 8.72 8.67
CA THR A 108 -4.02 10.03 9.26
C THR A 108 -5.20 10.60 10.06
N GLU A 109 -6.33 9.88 10.10
CA GLU A 109 -7.61 10.34 10.69
C GLU A 109 -8.20 11.60 10.04
N ILE A 110 -7.57 12.17 9.01
CA ILE A 110 -8.06 13.36 8.29
C ILE A 110 -9.45 13.08 7.68
N TYR A 111 -9.66 11.88 7.16
CA TYR A 111 -10.95 11.46 6.60
C TYR A 111 -12.07 11.47 7.64
N ASP A 112 -11.76 11.22 8.92
CA ASP A 112 -12.77 11.26 10.00
C ASP A 112 -13.24 12.69 10.27
N PHE A 113 -12.33 13.66 10.21
CA PHE A 113 -12.70 15.08 10.28
C PHE A 113 -13.45 15.55 9.04
N LEU A 114 -13.09 15.09 7.84
CA LEU A 114 -13.85 15.36 6.63
C LEU A 114 -15.29 14.83 6.71
N ARG A 115 -15.48 13.60 7.20
CA ARG A 115 -16.83 13.03 7.42
C ARG A 115 -17.63 13.87 8.42
N LEU A 116 -16.99 14.35 9.46
CA LEU A 116 -17.64 15.24 10.44
C LEU A 116 -18.00 16.59 9.79
N LEU A 117 -17.12 17.17 9.01
CA LEU A 117 -17.35 18.41 8.26
C LEU A 117 -18.56 18.28 7.33
N TYR A 118 -18.63 17.19 6.55
CA TYR A 118 -19.76 16.94 5.65
C TYR A 118 -21.07 16.70 6.40
N ALA A 119 -21.04 15.99 7.50
CA ALA A 119 -22.23 15.76 8.33
C ALA A 119 -22.78 17.03 8.98
N ARG A 120 -21.94 18.07 9.22
CA ARG A 120 -22.32 19.28 9.96
C ARG A 120 -22.47 20.52 9.10
N ALA A 121 -21.67 20.65 8.05
CA ALA A 121 -21.54 21.91 7.28
C ALA A 121 -21.75 21.74 5.76
N ALA A 122 -21.95 20.52 5.23
CA ALA A 122 -22.23 20.35 3.82
C ALA A 122 -23.70 20.58 3.47
N GLU A 123 -23.93 21.06 2.27
CA GLU A 123 -25.27 21.24 1.69
C GLU A 123 -25.69 19.97 0.93
N ALA A 124 -26.93 19.55 1.12
CA ALA A 124 -27.49 18.39 0.44
C ALA A 124 -28.13 18.77 -0.89
N TYR A 125 -27.86 17.97 -1.92
CA TYR A 125 -28.48 18.09 -3.24
C TYR A 125 -29.19 16.79 -3.60
N SER A 126 -30.16 16.84 -4.47
CA SER A 126 -30.85 15.66 -4.97
C SER A 126 -29.95 14.94 -6.00
N TYR A 127 -29.72 13.64 -5.83
CA TYR A 127 -28.99 12.85 -6.83
C TYR A 127 -29.81 12.57 -8.09
N VAL A 128 -31.09 12.94 -8.12
CA VAL A 128 -32.00 12.77 -9.27
C VAL A 128 -32.12 14.06 -10.05
N THR A 129 -32.48 15.18 -9.37
CA THR A 129 -32.72 16.49 -10.01
C THR A 129 -31.47 17.39 -10.01
N GLY A 130 -30.52 17.16 -9.11
CA GLY A 130 -29.38 18.05 -8.90
C GLY A 130 -29.70 19.32 -8.14
N GLU A 131 -30.95 19.52 -7.72
CA GLU A 131 -31.37 20.71 -6.98
C GLU A 131 -31.04 20.61 -5.49
N LYS A 132 -30.86 21.76 -4.84
CA LYS A 132 -30.59 21.84 -3.41
C LYS A 132 -31.79 21.38 -2.61
N MET A 133 -31.55 20.47 -1.65
CA MET A 133 -32.59 19.97 -0.77
C MET A 133 -33.02 20.98 0.28
N VAL A 134 -34.28 20.94 0.65
CA VAL A 134 -34.87 21.84 1.62
C VAL A 134 -35.40 21.10 2.83
N LYS A 135 -35.42 21.75 3.97
CA LYS A 135 -36.01 21.30 5.23
C LYS A 135 -36.96 22.36 5.71
N TYR A 136 -38.21 22.00 6.02
CA TYR A 136 -39.21 22.92 6.48
C TYR A 136 -39.55 22.68 7.95
N THR A 137 -39.81 23.77 8.70
CA THR A 137 -40.49 23.64 10.02
C THR A 137 -42.01 23.48 9.82
N GLU A 138 -42.71 22.96 10.83
CA GLU A 138 -44.17 22.79 10.75
C GLU A 138 -44.88 24.10 10.46
N GLU A 139 -44.46 25.19 11.14
CA GLU A 139 -45.02 26.53 10.95
C GLU A 139 -44.86 26.98 9.49
N ARG A 140 -43.65 26.76 8.93
CA ARG A 140 -43.36 27.14 7.55
C ARG A 140 -44.17 26.34 6.54
N ILE A 141 -44.38 25.04 6.82
CA ILE A 141 -45.25 24.18 5.97
C ILE A 141 -46.69 24.72 5.99
N VAL A 142 -47.20 25.05 7.16
CA VAL A 142 -48.55 25.62 7.32
C VAL A 142 -48.67 26.95 6.55
N ASP A 143 -47.72 27.87 6.72
CA ASP A 143 -47.69 29.16 5.99
C ASP A 143 -47.69 28.97 4.47
N MET A 144 -46.85 28.03 3.99
CA MET A 144 -46.77 27.73 2.55
C MET A 144 -48.06 27.13 2.02
N ILE A 145 -48.72 26.27 2.78
CA ILE A 145 -50.05 25.70 2.39
C ILE A 145 -51.09 26.80 2.39
N LEU A 146 -51.16 27.65 3.40
CA LEU A 146 -52.12 28.77 3.46
C LEU A 146 -51.92 29.73 2.29
N THR A 147 -50.67 30.06 1.95
CA THR A 147 -50.37 31.00 0.86
C THR A 147 -50.63 30.40 -0.54
N ALA A 148 -50.22 29.14 -0.76
CA ALA A 148 -50.26 28.53 -2.10
C ALA A 148 -51.61 27.94 -2.46
N TYR A 149 -52.43 27.55 -1.47
CA TYR A 149 -53.67 26.82 -1.69
C TYR A 149 -54.91 27.51 -1.09
N GLU A 150 -54.85 28.80 -0.80
CA GLU A 150 -56.02 29.53 -0.25
C GLU A 150 -57.25 29.42 -1.18
N GLY A 151 -58.35 28.94 -0.63
CA GLY A 151 -59.59 28.67 -1.37
C GLY A 151 -59.65 27.30 -2.07
N HIS A 152 -58.57 26.58 -2.18
CA HIS A 152 -58.54 25.25 -2.81
C HIS A 152 -58.94 24.15 -1.83
N LYS A 153 -59.49 23.07 -2.38
CA LYS A 153 -59.67 21.81 -1.65
C LYS A 153 -58.42 20.95 -1.78
N VAL A 154 -57.80 20.58 -0.64
CA VAL A 154 -56.60 19.79 -0.63
C VAL A 154 -56.76 18.52 0.20
N TYR A 155 -56.03 17.50 -0.17
CA TYR A 155 -55.80 16.29 0.61
C TYR A 155 -54.42 16.33 1.23
N LEU A 156 -54.32 16.10 2.55
CA LEU A 156 -53.08 15.93 3.24
C LEU A 156 -52.76 14.44 3.27
N LEU A 157 -51.68 14.04 2.61
CA LEU A 157 -51.28 12.66 2.40
C LEU A 157 -49.99 12.35 3.17
N ALA A 158 -49.99 11.21 3.87
CA ALA A 158 -48.77 10.67 4.49
C ALA A 158 -48.23 9.49 3.68
N PRO A 159 -47.06 9.57 3.07
CA PRO A 159 -46.48 8.47 2.30
C PRO A 159 -46.00 7.34 3.24
N LEU A 160 -46.52 6.11 3.01
CA LEU A 160 -46.17 4.93 3.80
C LEU A 160 -45.28 3.95 3.05
N VAL A 161 -45.46 3.85 1.72
CA VAL A 161 -44.64 3.00 0.84
C VAL A 161 -44.33 3.79 -0.42
N ARG A 162 -43.05 3.67 -0.88
CA ARG A 162 -42.59 4.28 -2.13
C ARG A 162 -41.82 3.27 -2.96
N SER A 163 -42.30 3.05 -4.18
CA SER A 163 -41.69 2.23 -5.25
C SER A 163 -41.17 0.88 -4.72
N ARG A 164 -41.97 0.16 -3.94
CA ARG A 164 -41.61 -1.16 -3.38
C ARG A 164 -42.58 -2.24 -3.76
N LYS A 165 -42.08 -3.42 -4.04
CA LYS A 165 -42.89 -4.62 -4.27
C LYS A 165 -43.49 -5.14 -2.96
N GLY A 166 -44.78 -5.59 -3.04
CA GLY A 166 -45.42 -6.18 -1.88
C GLY A 166 -46.95 -6.15 -1.98
N HIS A 167 -47.65 -7.05 -1.29
CA HIS A 167 -49.13 -7.09 -1.28
C HIS A 167 -49.76 -6.16 -0.23
N TYR A 168 -49.03 -5.66 0.74
CA TYR A 168 -49.34 -4.66 1.77
C TYR A 168 -50.65 -4.87 2.57
N LYS A 169 -51.14 -6.11 2.70
CA LYS A 169 -52.39 -6.42 3.41
C LYS A 169 -52.34 -5.94 4.87
N GLU A 170 -51.27 -6.22 5.60
CA GLU A 170 -51.12 -5.82 7.02
C GLU A 170 -51.01 -4.31 7.19
N LEU A 171 -50.42 -3.62 6.22
CA LEU A 171 -50.34 -2.17 6.20
C LEU A 171 -51.74 -1.55 6.12
N PHE A 172 -52.58 -2.00 5.18
CA PHE A 172 -53.96 -1.51 5.05
C PHE A 172 -54.80 -1.80 6.28
N GLU A 173 -54.67 -2.96 6.90
CA GLU A 173 -55.32 -3.28 8.16
C GLU A 173 -54.89 -2.38 9.32
N THR A 174 -53.58 -2.03 9.37
CA THR A 174 -53.01 -1.08 10.36
C THR A 174 -53.53 0.34 10.15
N VAL A 175 -53.56 0.82 8.91
CA VAL A 175 -54.08 2.14 8.52
C VAL A 175 -55.55 2.25 8.94
N ARG A 176 -56.38 1.22 8.68
CA ARG A 176 -57.80 1.16 9.10
C ARG A 176 -57.96 1.15 10.61
N ARG A 177 -57.17 0.38 11.36
CA ARG A 177 -57.18 0.39 12.83
C ARG A 177 -56.90 1.75 13.44
N LYS A 178 -56.08 2.55 12.75
CA LYS A 178 -55.76 3.94 13.14
C LYS A 178 -56.88 4.94 12.77
N GLY A 179 -57.94 4.48 12.12
CA GLY A 179 -59.10 5.30 11.75
C GLY A 179 -59.02 5.97 10.37
N PHE A 180 -58.03 5.66 9.55
CA PHE A 180 -57.93 6.21 8.20
C PHE A 180 -58.61 5.28 7.20
N LEU A 181 -59.60 5.82 6.51
CA LEU A 181 -60.43 5.04 5.58
C LEU A 181 -60.07 5.24 4.12
N THR A 182 -59.30 6.28 3.77
CA THR A 182 -58.96 6.59 2.40
C THR A 182 -57.43 6.50 2.23
N VAL A 183 -57.00 5.83 1.17
CA VAL A 183 -55.60 5.72 0.76
C VAL A 183 -55.47 6.14 -0.69
N ARG A 184 -54.31 6.60 -1.09
CA ARG A 184 -53.94 6.79 -2.49
C ARG A 184 -52.95 5.70 -2.86
N VAL A 185 -53.25 4.95 -3.90
CA VAL A 185 -52.42 3.83 -4.37
C VAL A 185 -52.08 4.07 -5.82
N ASP A 186 -50.79 4.12 -6.15
CA ASP A 186 -50.30 4.34 -7.50
C ASP A 186 -50.93 5.56 -8.21
N GLY A 187 -51.16 6.62 -7.43
CA GLY A 187 -51.79 7.85 -7.90
C GLY A 187 -53.29 7.91 -7.82
N GLU A 188 -54.00 6.82 -7.53
CA GLU A 188 -55.44 6.76 -7.44
C GLU A 188 -55.96 6.73 -6.00
N LEU A 189 -56.96 7.58 -5.68
CA LEU A 189 -57.66 7.56 -4.39
C LEU A 189 -58.60 6.35 -4.32
N ARG A 190 -58.42 5.51 -3.29
CA ARG A 190 -59.22 4.30 -3.06
C ARG A 190 -59.64 4.23 -1.59
N GLU A 191 -60.78 3.57 -1.33
CA GLU A 191 -61.17 3.25 0.04
C GLU A 191 -60.37 2.04 0.55
N ALA A 192 -59.84 2.13 1.76
CA ALA A 192 -59.11 1.04 2.40
C ALA A 192 -60.11 -0.03 2.89
N THR A 193 -60.45 -0.99 2.04
CA THR A 193 -61.41 -2.07 2.34
C THR A 193 -60.74 -3.20 3.17
N PRO A 194 -61.58 -3.95 3.97
CA PRO A 194 -61.05 -5.14 4.68
C PRO A 194 -60.43 -6.14 3.72
N GLY A 195 -59.21 -6.61 4.03
CA GLY A 195 -58.53 -7.62 3.22
C GLY A 195 -57.89 -7.09 1.91
N MET A 196 -57.88 -5.75 1.68
CA MET A 196 -57.24 -5.11 0.52
C MET A 196 -55.80 -5.61 0.34
N ARG A 197 -55.44 -5.97 -0.90
CA ARG A 197 -54.12 -6.41 -1.32
C ARG A 197 -53.76 -5.79 -2.65
N LEU A 198 -52.46 -5.57 -2.85
CA LEU A 198 -51.85 -5.14 -4.12
C LEU A 198 -51.12 -6.31 -4.79
N ASP A 199 -50.72 -6.11 -6.06
CA ASP A 199 -49.91 -7.09 -6.80
C ASP A 199 -48.55 -7.22 -6.18
N ARG A 200 -48.17 -8.40 -5.72
CA ARG A 200 -46.91 -8.68 -5.03
C ARG A 200 -45.66 -8.39 -5.89
N TYR A 201 -45.78 -8.45 -7.20
CA TYR A 201 -44.64 -8.40 -8.13
C TYR A 201 -44.41 -7.01 -8.73
N LYS A 202 -45.37 -6.07 -8.56
CA LYS A 202 -45.27 -4.68 -9.01
C LYS A 202 -44.78 -3.77 -7.90
N ASN A 203 -44.07 -2.70 -8.30
CA ASN A 203 -43.74 -1.62 -7.37
C ASN A 203 -45.00 -0.78 -7.15
N HIS A 204 -45.27 -0.41 -5.89
CA HIS A 204 -46.39 0.38 -5.49
C HIS A 204 -46.00 1.59 -4.68
N ASP A 205 -46.73 2.68 -4.85
CA ASP A 205 -46.75 3.86 -4.00
C ASP A 205 -48.04 3.85 -3.18
N VAL A 206 -47.94 3.94 -1.87
CA VAL A 206 -49.11 3.93 -0.97
C VAL A 206 -49.00 5.10 -0.02
N GLU A 207 -49.96 6.01 -0.11
CA GLU A 207 -50.14 7.16 0.78
C GLU A 207 -51.46 7.04 1.54
N VAL A 208 -51.47 7.44 2.80
CA VAL A 208 -52.72 7.55 3.57
C VAL A 208 -53.25 8.99 3.55
N VAL A 209 -54.52 9.16 3.30
CA VAL A 209 -55.20 10.45 3.40
C VAL A 209 -55.50 10.71 4.87
N VAL A 210 -54.82 11.69 5.47
CA VAL A 210 -54.96 12.02 6.89
C VAL A 210 -56.10 13.03 7.09
N ASP A 211 -56.15 14.04 6.23
CA ASP A 211 -57.24 15.01 6.26
C ASP A 211 -57.63 15.51 4.84
N LYS A 212 -58.82 16.00 4.70
CA LYS A 212 -59.40 16.62 3.50
C LYS A 212 -60.06 17.91 3.91
N LEU A 213 -59.50 19.03 3.47
CA LEU A 213 -59.97 20.35 3.89
C LEU A 213 -59.92 21.37 2.73
N ALA A 214 -60.79 22.39 2.83
CA ALA A 214 -60.67 23.59 2.03
C ALA A 214 -59.82 24.58 2.81
N VAL A 215 -58.71 25.01 2.20
CA VAL A 215 -57.72 25.89 2.87
C VAL A 215 -58.34 27.30 2.99
N LYS A 216 -58.46 27.77 4.23
CA LYS A 216 -58.89 29.13 4.54
C LYS A 216 -58.08 29.67 5.70
N ALA A 217 -57.73 30.95 5.67
CA ALA A 217 -56.91 31.59 6.70
C ALA A 217 -57.49 31.45 8.12
N LYS A 218 -58.85 31.39 8.25
CA LYS A 218 -59.52 31.19 9.54
C LYS A 218 -59.38 29.78 10.14
N ASP A 219 -59.00 28.80 9.34
CA ASP A 219 -58.90 27.40 9.74
C ASP A 219 -57.42 27.01 10.02
N ALA A 220 -56.53 27.98 10.23
CA ALA A 220 -55.07 27.77 10.44
C ALA A 220 -54.78 26.81 11.60
N GLU A 221 -55.50 26.86 12.71
CA GLU A 221 -55.32 25.97 13.85
C GLU A 221 -55.65 24.50 13.54
N ARG A 222 -56.69 24.28 12.74
CA ARG A 222 -57.07 22.95 12.24
C ARG A 222 -56.01 22.44 11.28
N LEU A 223 -55.56 23.30 10.34
CA LEU A 223 -54.52 22.95 9.39
C LEU A 223 -53.20 22.57 10.10
N HIS A 224 -52.84 23.32 11.15
CA HIS A 224 -51.61 22.99 11.93
C HIS A 224 -51.71 21.60 12.58
N LYS A 225 -52.85 21.26 13.20
CA LYS A 225 -53.07 19.92 13.79
C LYS A 225 -53.05 18.82 12.73
N SER A 226 -53.65 19.04 11.57
CA SER A 226 -53.69 18.06 10.48
C SER A 226 -52.32 17.89 9.83
N VAL A 227 -51.52 18.96 9.66
CA VAL A 227 -50.11 18.90 9.20
C VAL A 227 -49.26 18.13 10.18
N ALA A 228 -49.34 18.43 11.49
CA ALA A 228 -48.59 17.70 12.52
C ALA A 228 -48.91 16.21 12.52
N GLN A 229 -50.20 15.83 12.42
CA GLN A 229 -50.64 14.44 12.35
C GLN A 229 -50.15 13.75 11.06
N THR A 230 -50.22 14.45 9.92
CA THR A 230 -49.75 13.93 8.63
C THR A 230 -48.23 13.66 8.65
N LEU A 231 -47.44 14.59 9.16
CA LEU A 231 -46.01 14.44 9.33
C LEU A 231 -45.67 13.28 10.28
N GLN A 232 -46.44 13.11 11.36
CA GLN A 232 -46.25 12.00 12.29
C GLN A 232 -46.49 10.64 11.62
N GLN A 233 -47.57 10.51 10.82
CA GLN A 233 -47.90 9.26 10.12
C GLN A 233 -46.88 8.96 8.98
N GLY A 234 -46.43 10.00 8.25
CA GLY A 234 -45.46 9.88 7.16
C GLY A 234 -43.99 9.90 7.58
N GLY A 235 -43.69 9.78 8.89
CA GLY A 235 -42.28 9.75 9.39
C GLY A 235 -41.51 11.04 9.12
N GLY A 236 -42.20 12.19 9.19
CA GLY A 236 -41.63 13.53 8.92
C GLY A 236 -41.78 14.01 7.49
N VAL A 237 -42.40 13.24 6.61
CA VAL A 237 -42.73 13.60 5.22
C VAL A 237 -44.23 13.66 5.01
N MET A 238 -44.73 14.63 4.26
CA MET A 238 -46.09 14.74 3.86
C MET A 238 -46.24 15.22 2.41
N MET A 239 -47.37 15.00 1.83
CA MET A 239 -47.77 15.50 0.50
C MET A 239 -49.06 16.28 0.60
N VAL A 240 -49.17 17.32 -0.17
CA VAL A 240 -50.40 18.04 -0.40
C VAL A 240 -50.85 17.75 -1.83
N LEU A 241 -52.06 17.21 -1.98
CA LEU A 241 -52.69 16.97 -3.27
C LEU A 241 -53.80 18.01 -3.46
N ASP A 242 -53.71 18.83 -4.50
CA ASP A 242 -54.76 19.73 -4.89
C ASP A 242 -55.89 18.93 -5.62
N ALA A 243 -57.13 19.06 -5.15
CA ALA A 243 -58.25 18.36 -5.75
C ALA A 243 -58.70 18.93 -7.11
N ALA A 244 -58.23 20.13 -7.49
CA ALA A 244 -58.62 20.79 -8.73
C ALA A 244 -57.77 20.31 -9.93
N ASP A 245 -56.46 20.19 -9.78
CA ASP A 245 -55.51 19.85 -10.87
C ASP A 245 -54.79 18.51 -10.66
N ASN A 246 -55.07 17.84 -9.54
CA ASN A 246 -54.44 16.57 -9.14
C ASN A 246 -52.90 16.64 -9.00
N GLN A 247 -52.37 17.87 -8.83
CA GLN A 247 -50.93 18.06 -8.60
C GLN A 247 -50.57 17.77 -7.14
N THR A 248 -49.40 17.13 -6.96
CA THR A 248 -48.90 16.82 -5.64
C THR A 248 -47.62 17.63 -5.35
N ARG A 249 -47.58 18.22 -4.14
CA ARG A 249 -46.38 18.88 -3.63
C ARG A 249 -45.93 18.23 -2.32
N PHE A 250 -44.63 18.00 -2.23
CA PHE A 250 -44.06 17.38 -1.06
C PHE A 250 -43.58 18.41 -0.05
N PHE A 251 -43.70 18.07 1.23
CA PHE A 251 -43.15 18.83 2.35
C PHE A 251 -42.51 17.86 3.36
N SER A 252 -41.38 18.26 3.98
CA SER A 252 -40.70 17.38 4.93
C SER A 252 -40.03 18.18 6.01
N LYS A 253 -39.98 17.60 7.23
CA LYS A 253 -39.08 18.00 8.31
C LYS A 253 -37.64 17.50 8.10
N GLN A 254 -37.45 16.55 7.18
CA GLN A 254 -36.15 16.04 6.77
C GLN A 254 -35.67 16.78 5.49
N LEU A 255 -34.43 16.68 5.16
CA LEU A 255 -33.88 17.15 3.90
C LEU A 255 -34.59 16.44 2.74
N MET A 256 -35.22 17.16 1.86
CA MET A 256 -36.00 16.63 0.77
C MET A 256 -35.90 17.47 -0.49
N ASP A 257 -35.95 16.80 -1.62
CA ASP A 257 -36.15 17.39 -2.94
C ASP A 257 -37.66 17.65 -3.15
N PRO A 258 -38.07 18.92 -3.27
CA PRO A 258 -39.52 19.25 -3.44
C PRO A 258 -40.11 18.72 -4.75
N ALA A 259 -39.31 18.52 -5.80
CA ALA A 259 -39.77 18.09 -7.11
C ALA A 259 -39.94 16.56 -7.17
N SER A 260 -38.94 15.78 -6.73
CA SER A 260 -39.02 14.32 -6.78
C SER A 260 -39.57 13.68 -5.49
N GLY A 261 -39.61 14.43 -4.39
CA GLY A 261 -40.06 13.97 -3.07
C GLY A 261 -39.08 12.97 -2.42
N ILE A 262 -37.86 12.86 -2.95
CA ILE A 262 -36.79 12.08 -2.33
C ILE A 262 -36.34 12.78 -1.06
N ALA A 263 -36.33 12.07 0.06
CA ALA A 263 -35.93 12.60 1.35
C ALA A 263 -34.67 11.86 1.85
N TYR A 264 -33.70 12.63 2.34
CA TYR A 264 -32.52 12.10 3.02
C TYR A 264 -32.72 12.10 4.54
N ARG A 265 -32.14 11.10 5.18
CA ARG A 265 -32.05 11.10 6.64
C ARG A 265 -31.12 12.23 7.10
N GLU A 266 -31.20 12.59 8.38
CA GLU A 266 -30.29 13.57 8.94
C GLU A 266 -28.85 13.07 8.78
N PRO A 267 -27.94 13.88 8.19
CA PRO A 267 -26.60 13.42 7.87
C PRO A 267 -25.81 13.17 9.15
N ALA A 268 -25.17 12.00 9.20
CA ALA A 268 -24.28 11.59 10.27
C ALA A 268 -22.91 11.16 9.68
N PRO A 269 -21.80 11.24 10.45
CA PRO A 269 -20.47 10.94 9.90
C PRO A 269 -20.35 9.54 9.26
N HIS A 270 -21.12 8.55 9.71
CA HIS A 270 -21.12 7.20 9.13
C HIS A 270 -21.76 7.13 7.73
N ASN A 271 -22.61 8.10 7.34
CA ASN A 271 -23.16 8.18 5.98
C ASN A 271 -22.09 8.53 4.94
N PHE A 272 -21.00 9.18 5.35
CA PHE A 272 -19.87 9.55 4.51
C PHE A 272 -18.67 8.59 4.64
N SER A 273 -18.87 7.42 5.24
CA SER A 273 -17.82 6.41 5.41
C SER A 273 -17.98 5.28 4.42
N PHE A 274 -16.97 5.05 3.59
CA PHE A 274 -16.93 3.89 2.71
C PHE A 274 -16.70 2.55 3.45
N ASN A 275 -16.40 2.59 4.76
CA ASN A 275 -16.32 1.42 5.64
C ASN A 275 -17.65 1.12 6.35
N SER A 276 -18.65 2.01 6.23
CA SER A 276 -20.00 1.83 6.80
C SER A 276 -20.95 1.31 5.73
N ALA A 277 -21.86 0.42 6.11
CA ALA A 277 -22.91 -0.07 5.22
C ALA A 277 -23.86 1.05 4.72
N GLN A 278 -23.99 2.14 5.49
CA GLN A 278 -24.84 3.28 5.11
C GLN A 278 -24.17 4.21 4.10
N GLY A 279 -22.84 4.30 4.08
CA GLY A 279 -22.11 5.22 3.20
C GLY A 279 -21.46 4.55 2.00
N ALA A 280 -21.15 3.26 2.10
CA ALA A 280 -20.43 2.52 1.05
C ALA A 280 -21.26 2.35 -0.23
N CYS A 281 -20.61 2.43 -1.38
CA CYS A 281 -21.19 2.04 -2.66
C CYS A 281 -21.66 0.58 -2.60
N PRO A 282 -22.91 0.26 -2.94
CA PRO A 282 -23.45 -1.08 -2.84
C PRO A 282 -22.76 -2.08 -3.77
N LYS A 283 -22.30 -1.65 -4.95
CA LYS A 283 -21.67 -2.51 -5.96
C LYS A 283 -20.23 -2.92 -5.55
N CYS A 284 -19.37 -1.96 -5.21
CA CYS A 284 -17.97 -2.24 -4.82
C CYS A 284 -17.77 -2.39 -3.30
N LYS A 285 -18.83 -2.26 -2.51
CA LYS A 285 -18.78 -2.36 -1.04
C LYS A 285 -17.69 -1.48 -0.40
N GLY A 286 -17.49 -0.28 -0.97
CA GLY A 286 -16.51 0.70 -0.47
C GLY A 286 -15.07 0.52 -0.98
N LEU A 287 -14.82 -0.39 -1.92
CA LEU A 287 -13.46 -0.60 -2.48
C LEU A 287 -13.09 0.43 -3.57
N GLY A 288 -14.09 0.96 -4.31
CA GLY A 288 -13.87 1.89 -5.42
C GLY A 288 -13.57 1.21 -6.76
N TYR A 289 -13.26 -0.07 -6.75
CA TYR A 289 -13.01 -0.90 -7.93
C TYR A 289 -13.74 -2.23 -7.83
N VAL A 290 -13.91 -2.89 -8.95
CA VAL A 290 -14.52 -4.22 -9.07
C VAL A 290 -13.60 -5.12 -9.93
N SER A 291 -13.59 -6.40 -9.59
CA SER A 291 -12.94 -7.40 -10.43
C SER A 291 -13.94 -7.82 -11.51
N VAL A 292 -13.57 -7.70 -12.75
CA VAL A 292 -14.35 -8.18 -13.91
C VAL A 292 -13.51 -9.19 -14.68
N MET A 293 -14.19 -10.10 -15.36
CA MET A 293 -13.52 -11.06 -16.23
C MET A 293 -12.79 -10.33 -17.37
N ASP A 294 -11.61 -10.79 -17.70
CA ASP A 294 -10.78 -10.29 -18.79
C ASP A 294 -10.92 -11.22 -19.98
N HIS A 295 -11.61 -10.77 -21.03
CA HIS A 295 -11.88 -11.58 -22.22
C HIS A 295 -10.60 -12.05 -22.92
N ASP A 296 -9.57 -11.20 -23.01
CA ASP A 296 -8.31 -11.52 -23.69
C ASP A 296 -7.52 -12.59 -22.94
N LYS A 297 -7.65 -12.64 -21.60
CA LYS A 297 -7.05 -13.69 -20.77
C LYS A 297 -7.86 -14.99 -20.78
N VAL A 298 -9.15 -14.90 -20.99
CA VAL A 298 -10.04 -16.07 -21.07
C VAL A 298 -9.95 -16.72 -22.43
N VAL A 299 -9.85 -15.92 -23.49
CA VAL A 299 -9.68 -16.38 -24.89
C VAL A 299 -8.39 -15.79 -25.46
N PRO A 300 -7.22 -16.34 -25.09
CA PRO A 300 -5.92 -15.80 -25.57
C PRO A 300 -5.65 -16.06 -27.04
N ASP A 301 -6.31 -17.05 -27.64
CA ASP A 301 -6.24 -17.39 -29.07
C ASP A 301 -7.63 -17.87 -29.55
N ASP A 302 -8.32 -17.04 -30.29
CA ASP A 302 -9.67 -17.28 -30.81
C ASP A 302 -9.71 -18.30 -31.96
N LYS A 303 -8.55 -18.63 -32.54
CA LYS A 303 -8.41 -19.66 -33.57
C LYS A 303 -8.48 -21.09 -33.02
N LEU A 304 -8.27 -21.23 -31.69
CA LEU A 304 -8.42 -22.49 -31.02
C LEU A 304 -9.91 -22.81 -30.73
N SER A 305 -10.26 -24.10 -30.84
CA SER A 305 -11.56 -24.57 -30.40
C SER A 305 -11.61 -24.72 -28.88
N ILE A 306 -12.83 -24.76 -28.29
CA ILE A 306 -13.02 -25.01 -26.84
C ILE A 306 -12.42 -26.35 -26.45
N ARG A 307 -12.50 -27.37 -27.34
CA ARG A 307 -11.92 -28.69 -27.11
C ARG A 307 -10.39 -28.67 -27.03
N GLU A 308 -9.74 -27.81 -27.79
CA GLU A 308 -8.27 -27.66 -27.83
C GLU A 308 -7.75 -26.79 -26.67
N GLY A 309 -8.64 -26.14 -25.93
CA GLY A 309 -8.31 -25.28 -24.80
C GLY A 309 -8.38 -23.79 -25.10
N GLY A 310 -9.15 -23.38 -26.11
CA GLY A 310 -9.37 -21.99 -26.46
C GLY A 310 -9.99 -21.15 -25.35
N LEU A 311 -10.74 -21.79 -24.41
CA LEU A 311 -11.12 -21.20 -23.14
C LEU A 311 -10.07 -21.53 -22.07
N ALA A 312 -9.11 -20.64 -21.87
CA ALA A 312 -7.98 -20.83 -20.95
C ALA A 312 -8.36 -21.25 -19.51
N PRO A 313 -9.43 -20.74 -18.88
CA PRO A 313 -9.86 -21.21 -17.55
C PRO A 313 -10.25 -22.67 -17.48
N LEU A 314 -10.76 -23.23 -18.56
CA LEU A 314 -11.20 -24.64 -18.62
C LEU A 314 -10.07 -25.57 -19.06
N GLY A 315 -9.12 -25.05 -19.85
CA GLY A 315 -8.04 -25.81 -20.47
C GLY A 315 -8.57 -26.78 -21.54
N LYS A 316 -7.77 -27.81 -21.88
CA LYS A 316 -8.18 -28.81 -22.86
C LYS A 316 -9.37 -29.62 -22.36
N TYR A 317 -10.20 -30.10 -23.29
CA TYR A 317 -11.38 -30.91 -22.99
C TYR A 317 -11.08 -32.03 -22.00
N ARG A 318 -11.94 -32.11 -21.01
CA ARG A 318 -12.03 -33.25 -20.06
C ARG A 318 -13.51 -33.59 -19.83
N ASN A 319 -13.77 -34.82 -19.43
CA ASN A 319 -15.13 -35.26 -19.13
C ASN A 319 -15.61 -34.62 -17.82
N ALA A 320 -16.22 -33.44 -17.92
CA ALA A 320 -16.71 -32.65 -16.76
C ALA A 320 -17.99 -31.89 -17.14
N LEU A 321 -18.84 -31.67 -16.15
CA LEU A 321 -20.18 -31.06 -16.31
C LEU A 321 -20.16 -29.75 -17.11
N ILE A 322 -19.24 -28.86 -16.83
CA ILE A 322 -19.11 -27.57 -17.52
C ILE A 322 -18.93 -27.73 -19.05
N PHE A 323 -18.21 -28.76 -19.52
CA PHE A 323 -18.06 -29.01 -20.96
C PHE A 323 -19.33 -29.59 -21.56
N TRP A 324 -20.12 -30.36 -20.82
CA TRP A 324 -21.42 -30.86 -21.28
C TRP A 324 -22.43 -29.73 -21.39
N GLU A 325 -22.43 -28.82 -20.43
CA GLU A 325 -23.26 -27.60 -20.44
C GLU A 325 -22.94 -26.76 -21.67
N ILE A 326 -21.66 -26.42 -21.89
CA ILE A 326 -21.22 -25.65 -23.07
C ILE A 326 -21.56 -26.38 -24.37
N GLN A 327 -21.35 -27.70 -24.45
CA GLN A 327 -21.70 -28.48 -25.64
C GLN A 327 -23.20 -28.42 -25.92
N SER A 328 -24.03 -28.44 -24.90
CA SER A 328 -25.49 -28.37 -25.08
C SER A 328 -25.94 -26.96 -25.49
N VAL A 329 -25.30 -25.92 -25.02
CA VAL A 329 -25.51 -24.54 -25.48
C VAL A 329 -25.15 -24.40 -26.96
N LEU A 330 -23.94 -24.89 -27.35
CA LEU A 330 -23.48 -24.78 -28.74
C LEU A 330 -24.33 -25.58 -29.73
N ALA A 331 -24.92 -26.70 -29.27
CA ALA A 331 -25.78 -27.52 -30.10
C ALA A 331 -27.07 -26.80 -30.54
N ASP A 332 -27.58 -25.86 -29.76
CA ASP A 332 -28.73 -25.02 -30.12
C ASP A 332 -28.40 -24.03 -31.25
N TYR A 333 -27.12 -23.84 -31.55
CA TYR A 333 -26.61 -22.99 -32.63
C TYR A 333 -25.94 -23.77 -33.80
N ASP A 334 -26.20 -25.09 -33.87
CA ASP A 334 -25.57 -25.97 -34.83
C ASP A 334 -24.01 -26.01 -34.81
N CYS A 335 -23.44 -25.70 -33.63
CA CYS A 335 -21.99 -25.67 -33.36
C CYS A 335 -21.60 -26.78 -32.37
N ASP A 336 -20.31 -27.12 -32.35
CA ASP A 336 -19.77 -28.11 -31.41
C ASP A 336 -18.49 -27.58 -30.72
N LEU A 337 -17.97 -28.35 -29.76
CA LEU A 337 -16.74 -28.02 -29.03
C LEU A 337 -15.47 -27.97 -29.88
N LYS A 338 -15.52 -28.41 -31.17
CA LYS A 338 -14.40 -28.39 -32.09
C LYS A 338 -14.43 -27.15 -32.99
N THR A 339 -15.53 -26.43 -33.02
CA THR A 339 -15.65 -25.16 -33.76
C THR A 339 -14.66 -24.14 -33.15
N PRO A 340 -13.79 -23.51 -33.97
CA PRO A 340 -12.95 -22.41 -33.51
C PRO A 340 -13.79 -21.29 -32.84
N ILE A 341 -13.25 -20.65 -31.83
CA ILE A 341 -14.00 -19.62 -31.08
C ILE A 341 -14.35 -18.44 -31.99
N CYS A 342 -13.47 -18.07 -32.92
CA CYS A 342 -13.74 -17.00 -33.91
C CYS A 342 -14.90 -17.31 -34.86
N ASP A 343 -15.26 -18.59 -35.07
CA ASP A 343 -16.33 -19.02 -35.97
C ASP A 343 -17.66 -19.24 -35.22
N LEU A 344 -17.69 -19.10 -33.88
CA LEU A 344 -18.92 -19.22 -33.09
C LEU A 344 -19.79 -17.98 -33.24
N PRO A 345 -21.13 -18.13 -33.36
CA PRO A 345 -22.05 -16.99 -33.33
C PRO A 345 -21.89 -16.16 -32.06
N PRO A 346 -21.96 -14.82 -32.14
CA PRO A 346 -21.84 -13.93 -30.97
C PRO A 346 -22.86 -14.25 -29.86
N GLU A 347 -24.08 -14.68 -30.21
CA GLU A 347 -25.13 -15.05 -29.28
C GLU A 347 -24.76 -16.34 -28.51
N ALA A 348 -24.16 -17.34 -29.19
CA ALA A 348 -23.69 -18.55 -28.57
C ALA A 348 -22.54 -18.26 -27.58
N LEU A 349 -21.61 -17.37 -27.95
CA LEU A 349 -20.53 -16.93 -27.08
C LEU A 349 -21.08 -16.17 -25.87
N ASP A 350 -22.08 -15.30 -26.04
CA ASP A 350 -22.69 -14.57 -24.93
C ASP A 350 -23.33 -15.55 -23.93
N GLU A 351 -24.07 -16.59 -24.41
CA GLU A 351 -24.63 -17.62 -23.52
C GLU A 351 -23.53 -18.45 -22.83
N VAL A 352 -22.45 -18.78 -23.50
CA VAL A 352 -21.31 -19.50 -22.89
C VAL A 352 -20.67 -18.66 -21.77
N PHE A 353 -20.55 -17.33 -21.95
CA PHE A 353 -19.98 -16.45 -20.96
C PHE A 353 -20.95 -16.07 -19.84
N ASN A 354 -22.17 -15.66 -20.16
CA ASN A 354 -23.10 -15.07 -19.21
C ASN A 354 -24.20 -16.03 -18.72
N GLY A 355 -24.28 -17.23 -19.32
CA GLY A 355 -25.33 -18.21 -19.00
C GLY A 355 -26.64 -17.88 -19.66
N ARG A 356 -27.65 -18.70 -19.37
CA ARG A 356 -29.02 -18.53 -19.89
C ARG A 356 -30.05 -18.58 -18.75
N ALA A 357 -31.19 -17.91 -18.95
CA ALA A 357 -32.24 -17.83 -17.94
C ALA A 357 -33.06 -19.13 -17.81
N ASP A 358 -33.17 -19.88 -18.91
CA ASP A 358 -33.91 -21.13 -18.96
C ASP A 358 -33.04 -22.32 -18.59
N ARG A 359 -33.68 -23.37 -18.06
CA ARG A 359 -32.96 -24.63 -17.74
C ARG A 359 -32.42 -25.28 -19.01
N LEU A 360 -31.12 -25.53 -19.01
CA LEU A 360 -30.43 -26.21 -20.08
C LEU A 360 -30.70 -27.71 -20.01
N ARG A 361 -31.12 -28.30 -21.13
CA ARG A 361 -31.24 -29.74 -21.27
C ARG A 361 -29.90 -30.32 -21.74
N ILE A 362 -29.31 -31.17 -20.92
CA ILE A 362 -28.11 -31.93 -21.30
C ILE A 362 -28.60 -33.33 -21.72
N PRO A 363 -28.48 -33.68 -23.01
CA PRO A 363 -28.93 -34.98 -23.52
C PRO A 363 -28.19 -36.12 -22.82
N ALA A 364 -28.87 -37.23 -22.56
CA ALA A 364 -28.33 -38.43 -21.93
C ALA A 364 -27.05 -38.97 -22.62
N GLN A 365 -26.97 -38.80 -23.96
CA GLN A 365 -25.80 -39.20 -24.75
C GLN A 365 -24.55 -38.34 -24.44
N VAL A 366 -24.73 -37.05 -24.13
CA VAL A 366 -23.66 -36.12 -23.76
C VAL A 366 -23.19 -36.37 -22.31
N ALA A 367 -24.15 -36.61 -21.43
CA ALA A 367 -23.87 -36.88 -20.01
C ALA A 367 -23.42 -38.30 -19.72
N HIS A 368 -23.48 -39.21 -20.72
CA HIS A 368 -23.22 -40.66 -20.55
C HIS A 368 -24.12 -41.29 -19.46
N THR A 369 -25.40 -40.93 -19.44
CA THR A 369 -26.41 -41.36 -18.48
C THR A 369 -27.59 -42.03 -19.18
N THR A 370 -28.57 -42.55 -18.43
CA THR A 370 -29.80 -43.16 -18.96
C THR A 370 -30.89 -42.12 -19.31
N ASP A 371 -30.89 -41.02 -18.62
CA ASP A 371 -31.89 -39.97 -18.71
C ASP A 371 -31.27 -38.60 -18.98
N ASP A 372 -32.03 -37.66 -19.57
CA ASP A 372 -31.63 -36.27 -19.80
C ASP A 372 -31.53 -35.50 -18.48
N TYR A 373 -30.49 -34.65 -18.38
CA TYR A 373 -30.29 -33.75 -17.24
C TYR A 373 -30.81 -32.35 -17.53
N TYR A 374 -31.43 -31.73 -16.53
CA TYR A 374 -31.86 -30.32 -16.61
C TYR A 374 -31.11 -29.52 -15.54
N VAL A 375 -30.25 -28.60 -15.98
CA VAL A 375 -29.40 -27.78 -15.10
C VAL A 375 -29.63 -26.30 -15.36
N GLU A 376 -29.32 -25.49 -14.37
CA GLU A 376 -29.21 -24.05 -14.54
C GLU A 376 -27.77 -23.72 -14.93
N PHE A 377 -27.56 -23.21 -16.15
CA PHE A 377 -26.24 -22.84 -16.64
C PHE A 377 -25.99 -21.36 -16.40
N ASP A 378 -25.17 -21.06 -15.43
CA ASP A 378 -24.85 -19.70 -14.98
C ASP A 378 -23.75 -19.02 -15.81
N GLY A 379 -23.11 -19.73 -16.75
CA GLY A 379 -22.04 -19.19 -17.60
C GLY A 379 -20.66 -19.18 -16.94
N LEU A 380 -19.65 -18.98 -17.80
CA LEU A 380 -18.22 -19.00 -17.41
C LEU A 380 -17.85 -17.84 -16.48
N VAL A 381 -18.47 -16.66 -16.64
CA VAL A 381 -18.24 -15.49 -15.78
C VAL A 381 -18.55 -15.81 -14.34
N LYS A 382 -19.74 -16.38 -14.09
CA LYS A 382 -20.17 -16.73 -12.74
C LYS A 382 -19.35 -17.90 -12.17
N TYR A 383 -18.95 -18.85 -13.02
CA TYR A 383 -18.04 -19.92 -12.62
C TYR A 383 -16.71 -19.39 -12.11
N ILE A 384 -16.07 -18.43 -12.82
CA ILE A 384 -14.82 -17.79 -12.38
C ILE A 384 -15.05 -16.98 -11.10
N GLN A 385 -16.17 -16.27 -10.98
CA GLN A 385 -16.53 -15.49 -9.79
C GLN A 385 -16.71 -16.38 -8.55
N GLN A 386 -17.37 -17.52 -8.68
CA GLN A 386 -17.53 -18.49 -7.58
C GLN A 386 -16.17 -19.03 -7.11
N MET A 387 -15.24 -19.30 -8.04
CA MET A 387 -13.88 -19.72 -7.69
C MET A 387 -13.06 -18.61 -7.01
N ALA A 388 -13.42 -17.34 -7.25
CA ALA A 388 -12.80 -16.18 -6.58
C ALA A 388 -13.31 -15.97 -5.15
N ASP A 389 -14.39 -16.64 -4.75
CA ASP A 389 -15.01 -16.46 -3.42
C ASP A 389 -14.10 -17.02 -2.30
N SER A 390 -14.14 -16.37 -1.13
CA SER A 390 -13.29 -16.70 0.01
C SER A 390 -13.42 -18.13 0.50
N ASP A 391 -14.61 -18.72 0.34
CA ASP A 391 -14.93 -20.05 0.82
C ASP A 391 -14.27 -21.18 0.01
N MET A 392 -13.81 -20.89 -1.21
CA MET A 392 -13.20 -21.88 -2.12
C MET A 392 -11.70 -22.12 -1.89
N GLY A 393 -11.08 -21.35 -0.99
CA GLY A 393 -9.68 -21.47 -0.62
C GLY A 393 -8.71 -20.70 -1.52
N ALA A 394 -7.51 -20.41 -0.97
CA ALA A 394 -6.52 -19.52 -1.57
C ALA A 394 -5.98 -19.96 -2.96
N ALA A 395 -6.04 -21.25 -3.29
CA ALA A 395 -5.60 -21.76 -4.59
C ALA A 395 -6.60 -21.39 -5.70
N SER A 396 -7.90 -21.57 -5.43
CA SER A 396 -8.99 -21.22 -6.35
C SER A 396 -9.07 -19.71 -6.58
N GLN A 397 -8.88 -18.91 -5.54
CA GLN A 397 -8.83 -17.46 -5.65
C GLN A 397 -7.69 -17.00 -6.57
N ARG A 398 -6.45 -17.49 -6.37
CA ARG A 398 -5.31 -17.15 -7.25
C ARG A 398 -5.51 -17.59 -8.69
N TRP A 399 -6.20 -18.73 -8.89
CA TRP A 399 -6.55 -19.19 -10.22
C TRP A 399 -7.53 -18.23 -10.90
N ALA A 400 -8.60 -17.82 -10.21
CA ALA A 400 -9.59 -16.87 -10.73
C ALA A 400 -9.01 -15.46 -11.00
N GLU A 401 -8.07 -15.00 -10.15
CA GLU A 401 -7.35 -13.74 -10.34
C GLU A 401 -6.60 -13.67 -11.68
N GLN A 402 -6.13 -14.80 -12.22
CA GLN A 402 -5.41 -14.84 -13.50
C GLN A 402 -6.31 -14.44 -14.69
N PHE A 403 -7.62 -14.68 -14.61
CA PHE A 403 -8.59 -14.41 -15.64
C PHE A 403 -9.43 -13.16 -15.40
N SER A 404 -9.06 -12.39 -14.41
CA SER A 404 -9.75 -11.18 -14.01
C SER A 404 -8.87 -9.95 -14.20
N LYS A 405 -9.51 -8.80 -14.42
CA LYS A 405 -8.88 -7.48 -14.34
C LYS A 405 -9.64 -6.59 -13.37
N THR A 406 -8.89 -5.75 -12.68
CA THR A 406 -9.48 -4.76 -11.77
C THR A 406 -9.83 -3.51 -12.55
N THR A 407 -11.10 -3.11 -12.51
CA THR A 407 -11.60 -1.89 -13.17
C THR A 407 -12.21 -0.95 -12.13
N VAL A 408 -12.24 0.34 -12.46
CA VAL A 408 -12.94 1.32 -11.64
C VAL A 408 -14.43 0.95 -11.56
N CYS A 409 -15.01 1.03 -10.37
CA CYS A 409 -16.41 0.68 -10.17
C CYS A 409 -17.31 1.55 -11.06
N PRO A 410 -18.15 0.98 -11.93
CA PRO A 410 -18.98 1.75 -12.87
C PRO A 410 -20.13 2.51 -12.19
N GLU A 411 -20.43 2.22 -10.92
CA GLU A 411 -21.48 2.90 -10.17
C GLU A 411 -20.97 4.13 -9.41
N CYS A 412 -19.84 4.01 -8.72
CA CYS A 412 -19.29 5.11 -7.93
C CYS A 412 -18.07 5.80 -8.59
N HIS A 413 -17.63 5.33 -9.75
CA HIS A 413 -16.49 5.89 -10.50
C HIS A 413 -15.23 6.11 -9.63
N GLY A 414 -14.98 5.16 -8.72
CA GLY A 414 -13.83 5.24 -7.80
C GLY A 414 -14.09 5.98 -6.48
N ALA A 415 -15.21 6.69 -6.34
CA ALA A 415 -15.54 7.47 -5.14
C ALA A 415 -15.78 6.63 -3.87
N ARG A 416 -15.96 5.31 -3.99
CA ARG A 416 -16.18 4.34 -2.89
C ARG A 416 -17.53 4.52 -2.14
N LEU A 417 -18.20 5.64 -2.32
CA LEU A 417 -19.42 6.04 -1.61
C LEU A 417 -20.67 5.81 -2.45
N ASN A 418 -21.82 5.74 -1.80
CA ASN A 418 -23.11 5.64 -2.44
C ASN A 418 -23.58 7.00 -3.04
N LYS A 419 -24.64 6.98 -3.84
CA LYS A 419 -25.16 8.17 -4.54
C LYS A 419 -25.62 9.26 -3.58
N GLU A 420 -26.23 8.91 -2.44
CA GLU A 420 -26.68 9.84 -1.42
C GLU A 420 -25.53 10.63 -0.80
N ALA A 421 -24.45 9.93 -0.34
CA ALA A 421 -23.26 10.58 0.21
C ALA A 421 -22.57 11.50 -0.80
N MET A 422 -22.56 11.11 -2.08
CA MET A 422 -21.98 11.89 -3.17
C MET A 422 -22.83 13.12 -3.57
N ALA A 423 -24.06 13.20 -3.11
CA ALA A 423 -24.95 14.34 -3.37
C ALA A 423 -24.76 15.48 -2.36
N TYR A 424 -23.93 15.32 -1.34
CA TYR A 424 -23.56 16.41 -0.42
C TYR A 424 -22.35 17.18 -0.92
N ARG A 425 -22.39 18.50 -0.81
CA ARG A 425 -21.30 19.39 -1.24
C ARG A 425 -20.92 20.38 -0.14
N PHE A 426 -19.63 20.55 0.06
CA PHE A 426 -19.06 21.59 0.91
C PHE A 426 -18.30 22.57 0.03
N ALA A 427 -18.71 23.85 0.04
CA ALA A 427 -18.21 24.87 -0.89
C ALA A 427 -18.19 24.38 -2.37
N GLY A 428 -19.25 23.71 -2.80
CA GLY A 428 -19.39 23.19 -4.17
C GLY A 428 -18.71 21.86 -4.47
N LYS A 429 -17.89 21.31 -3.56
CA LYS A 429 -17.14 20.05 -3.74
C LYS A 429 -17.73 18.89 -2.96
N THR A 430 -17.67 17.68 -3.52
CA THR A 430 -18.03 16.43 -2.85
C THR A 430 -16.85 15.93 -1.99
N ILE A 431 -17.13 15.08 -1.01
CA ILE A 431 -16.09 14.50 -0.16
C ILE A 431 -15.06 13.67 -0.97
N ALA A 432 -15.49 13.01 -2.04
CA ALA A 432 -14.60 12.26 -2.92
C ALA A 432 -13.70 13.17 -3.73
N GLU A 433 -14.19 14.31 -4.24
CA GLU A 433 -13.38 15.31 -4.93
C GLU A 433 -12.30 15.86 -4.01
N LEU A 434 -12.65 16.26 -2.76
CA LEU A 434 -11.67 16.71 -1.78
C LEU A 434 -10.63 15.63 -1.44
N SER A 435 -11.09 14.38 -1.29
CA SER A 435 -10.18 13.27 -0.97
C SER A 435 -9.23 12.91 -2.12
N ASN A 436 -9.58 13.25 -3.36
CA ASN A 436 -8.78 13.01 -4.56
C ASN A 436 -7.84 14.18 -4.92
N MET A 437 -7.95 15.32 -4.26
CA MET A 437 -6.99 16.40 -4.39
C MET A 437 -5.65 15.98 -3.80
N ASP A 438 -4.56 16.51 -4.36
CA ASP A 438 -3.26 16.41 -3.73
C ASP A 438 -3.29 17.19 -2.40
N ILE A 439 -2.50 16.74 -1.41
CA ILE A 439 -2.52 17.34 -0.05
C ILE A 439 -2.24 18.86 -0.09
N ALA A 440 -1.34 19.29 -0.97
CA ALA A 440 -1.08 20.74 -1.17
C ALA A 440 -2.32 21.47 -1.70
N GLU A 441 -2.97 20.94 -2.75
CA GLU A 441 -4.19 21.51 -3.33
C GLU A 441 -5.34 21.55 -2.31
N LEU A 442 -5.49 20.49 -1.52
CA LEU A 442 -6.50 20.41 -0.47
C LEU A 442 -6.24 21.42 0.64
N TYR A 443 -4.98 21.59 1.05
CA TYR A 443 -4.58 22.58 2.05
C TYR A 443 -4.90 24.00 1.58
N ASP A 444 -4.53 24.34 0.35
CA ASP A 444 -4.81 25.65 -0.25
C ASP A 444 -6.31 25.91 -0.38
N PHE A 445 -7.08 24.91 -0.80
CA PHE A 445 -8.55 25.02 -0.88
C PHE A 445 -9.17 25.29 0.49
N LEU A 446 -8.81 24.51 1.52
CA LEU A 446 -9.37 24.65 2.86
C LEU A 446 -8.94 25.93 3.55
N SER A 447 -7.72 26.46 3.27
CA SER A 447 -7.24 27.76 3.78
C SER A 447 -8.12 28.94 3.35
N ASN A 448 -8.70 28.86 2.15
CA ASN A 448 -9.47 29.94 1.56
C ASN A 448 -10.99 29.71 1.63
N VAL A 449 -11.45 28.55 2.11
CA VAL A 449 -12.86 28.16 2.04
C VAL A 449 -13.77 28.94 2.99
N GLU A 450 -13.27 29.39 4.15
CA GLU A 450 -14.07 30.09 5.16
C GLU A 450 -14.67 31.39 4.64
N VAL A 451 -14.00 32.05 3.68
CA VAL A 451 -14.50 33.29 3.05
C VAL A 451 -15.75 33.04 2.19
N GLN A 452 -15.89 31.83 1.65
CA GLN A 452 -17.00 31.46 0.78
C GLN A 452 -18.24 30.96 1.56
N LEU A 453 -18.07 30.70 2.87
CA LEU A 453 -19.15 30.17 3.72
C LEU A 453 -19.98 31.30 4.32
N ASP A 454 -21.28 31.06 4.46
CA ASP A 454 -22.15 31.92 5.25
C ASP A 454 -21.78 31.88 6.75
N SER A 455 -22.31 32.85 7.52
CA SER A 455 -21.96 33.00 8.95
C SER A 455 -22.24 31.76 9.79
N LYS A 456 -23.30 31.01 9.48
CA LYS A 456 -23.72 29.80 10.21
C LYS A 456 -22.78 28.63 9.89
N HIS A 457 -22.55 28.34 8.63
CA HIS A 457 -21.67 27.24 8.21
C HIS A 457 -20.23 27.52 8.59
N ARG A 458 -19.78 28.78 8.56
CA ARG A 458 -18.45 29.20 9.05
C ARG A 458 -18.26 28.89 10.53
N ALA A 459 -19.20 29.29 11.38
CA ALA A 459 -19.12 29.02 12.83
C ALA A 459 -19.09 27.50 13.15
N ILE A 460 -19.84 26.68 12.39
CA ILE A 460 -19.86 25.23 12.55
C ILE A 460 -18.55 24.59 12.06
N ALA A 461 -18.03 25.06 10.93
CA ALA A 461 -16.86 24.46 10.28
C ALA A 461 -15.53 24.85 10.92
N HIS A 462 -15.43 26.02 11.57
CA HIS A 462 -14.19 26.63 12.05
C HIS A 462 -13.27 25.69 12.83
N GLU A 463 -13.75 25.06 13.90
CA GLU A 463 -12.93 24.16 14.72
C GLU A 463 -12.51 22.89 13.95
N ILE A 464 -13.39 22.39 13.08
CA ILE A 464 -13.09 21.21 12.26
C ILE A 464 -12.02 21.56 11.21
N LEU A 465 -12.12 22.73 10.58
CA LEU A 465 -11.14 23.21 9.62
C LEU A 465 -9.78 23.45 10.25
N LYS A 466 -9.73 24.00 11.46
CA LYS A 466 -8.49 24.19 12.21
C LYS A 466 -7.75 22.85 12.43
N GLU A 467 -8.46 21.81 12.87
CA GLU A 467 -7.88 20.47 13.03
C GLU A 467 -7.43 19.85 11.69
N LEU A 468 -8.25 19.98 10.63
CA LEU A 468 -7.89 19.52 9.29
C LEU A 468 -6.63 20.21 8.78
N MET A 469 -6.54 21.53 8.91
CA MET A 469 -5.40 22.33 8.47
C MET A 469 -4.11 21.95 9.22
N SER A 470 -4.20 21.76 10.54
CA SER A 470 -3.06 21.32 11.35
C SER A 470 -2.51 19.97 10.87
N ARG A 471 -3.39 18.96 10.68
CA ARG A 471 -3.00 17.63 10.24
C ARG A 471 -2.46 17.60 8.79
N LEU A 472 -3.07 18.37 7.89
CA LEU A 472 -2.58 18.51 6.52
C LEU A 472 -1.20 19.19 6.49
N LYS A 473 -0.97 20.20 7.33
CA LYS A 473 0.32 20.87 7.44
C LYS A 473 1.43 19.89 7.83
N PHE A 474 1.20 19.00 8.80
CA PHE A 474 2.20 17.99 9.16
C PHE A 474 2.55 17.07 7.99
N LEU A 475 1.59 16.73 7.12
CA LEU A 475 1.88 15.94 5.92
C LEU A 475 2.72 16.74 4.90
N LEU A 476 2.47 18.04 4.76
CA LEU A 476 3.27 18.91 3.92
C LEU A 476 4.70 19.07 4.44
N ASP A 477 4.86 19.21 5.76
CA ASP A 477 6.15 19.42 6.42
C ASP A 477 7.07 18.18 6.29
N VAL A 478 6.49 16.96 6.22
CA VAL A 478 7.25 15.73 5.93
C VAL A 478 7.41 15.43 4.42
N GLY A 479 7.03 16.37 3.52
CA GLY A 479 7.22 16.24 2.07
C GLY A 479 6.28 15.25 1.38
N LEU A 480 5.02 15.15 1.83
CA LEU A 480 3.97 14.30 1.24
C LEU A 480 2.89 15.12 0.50
N ASP A 481 3.27 16.28 0.00
CA ASP A 481 2.44 17.27 -0.70
C ASP A 481 1.70 16.71 -1.93
N TYR A 482 2.32 15.75 -2.62
CA TYR A 482 1.83 15.10 -3.85
C TYR A 482 0.86 13.94 -3.64
N LEU A 483 0.66 13.45 -2.41
CA LEU A 483 -0.27 12.37 -2.13
C LEU A 483 -1.72 12.89 -2.08
N SER A 484 -2.68 11.99 -2.38
CA SER A 484 -4.10 12.25 -2.13
C SER A 484 -4.60 11.43 -0.94
N LEU A 485 -5.63 11.92 -0.23
CA LEU A 485 -6.23 11.21 0.89
C LEU A 485 -6.89 9.88 0.49
N SER A 486 -7.36 9.77 -0.76
CA SER A 486 -8.00 8.58 -1.32
C SER A 486 -7.01 7.47 -1.68
N ARG A 487 -5.68 7.78 -1.74
CA ARG A 487 -4.65 6.82 -2.12
C ARG A 487 -4.61 5.64 -1.16
N SER A 488 -4.66 4.42 -1.72
CA SER A 488 -4.62 3.19 -0.93
C SER A 488 -3.27 3.02 -0.24
N SER A 489 -3.28 2.66 1.04
CA SER A 489 -2.06 2.39 1.81
C SER A 489 -1.24 1.22 1.25
N MET A 490 -1.87 0.31 0.48
CA MET A 490 -1.18 -0.79 -0.20
C MET A 490 -0.25 -0.33 -1.33
N THR A 491 -0.48 0.87 -1.87
CA THR A 491 0.29 1.44 -3.00
C THR A 491 1.39 2.39 -2.55
N LEU A 492 1.54 2.59 -1.24
CA LEU A 492 2.56 3.45 -0.67
C LEU A 492 3.91 2.73 -0.63
N SER A 493 4.98 3.46 -0.88
CA SER A 493 6.34 3.00 -0.59
C SER A 493 6.56 2.88 0.92
N GLY A 494 7.62 2.16 1.32
CA GLY A 494 8.01 2.05 2.74
C GLY A 494 8.24 3.41 3.38
N GLY A 495 8.97 4.29 2.71
CA GLY A 495 9.25 5.65 3.18
C GLY A 495 8.00 6.55 3.24
N GLU A 496 7.10 6.49 2.25
CA GLU A 496 5.81 7.23 2.31
C GLU A 496 4.98 6.78 3.53
N SER A 497 4.86 5.47 3.77
CA SER A 497 4.11 4.93 4.91
C SER A 497 4.72 5.35 6.25
N GLN A 498 6.04 5.36 6.36
CA GLN A 498 6.76 5.78 7.56
C GLN A 498 6.54 7.28 7.84
N ARG A 499 6.64 8.13 6.82
CA ARG A 499 6.42 9.59 6.94
C ARG A 499 4.98 9.94 7.31
N ILE A 500 3.98 9.19 6.78
CA ILE A 500 2.59 9.33 7.20
C ILE A 500 2.45 9.07 8.70
N ARG A 501 3.09 8.03 9.23
CA ARG A 501 3.08 7.74 10.67
C ARG A 501 3.79 8.82 11.46
N LEU A 502 4.94 9.30 10.98
CA LEU A 502 5.66 10.40 11.62
C LEU A 502 4.78 11.65 11.69
N ALA A 503 4.13 12.06 10.61
CA ALA A 503 3.21 13.19 10.58
C ALA A 503 2.05 13.01 11.57
N THR A 504 1.49 11.79 11.67
CA THR A 504 0.43 11.48 12.64
C THR A 504 0.92 11.60 14.09
N GLN A 505 2.16 11.18 14.37
CA GLN A 505 2.74 11.28 15.73
C GLN A 505 3.09 12.73 16.10
N ILE A 506 3.63 13.52 15.19
CA ILE A 506 3.84 14.97 15.40
C ILE A 506 2.49 15.64 15.71
N GLY A 507 1.46 15.29 14.94
CA GLY A 507 0.09 15.78 15.14
C GLY A 507 -0.54 15.42 16.50
N SER A 508 -0.07 14.37 17.16
CA SER A 508 -0.54 13.98 18.50
C SER A 508 -0.08 14.93 19.62
N GLN A 509 0.93 15.76 19.36
CA GLN A 509 1.54 16.72 20.32
C GLN A 509 1.93 16.09 21.66
N LEU A 510 2.31 14.80 21.65
CA LEU A 510 2.80 14.14 22.86
C LEU A 510 4.15 14.75 23.28
N VAL A 511 4.35 14.86 24.58
CA VAL A 511 5.57 15.40 25.19
C VAL A 511 6.22 14.35 26.08
N ASN A 512 7.54 14.47 26.27
CA ASN A 512 8.34 13.56 27.10
C ASN A 512 8.27 12.08 26.64
N VAL A 513 8.19 11.87 25.33
CA VAL A 513 8.21 10.55 24.66
C VAL A 513 9.58 10.33 24.02
N LEU A 514 10.02 9.08 24.01
CA LEU A 514 11.17 8.64 23.24
C LEU A 514 10.68 8.07 21.88
N TYR A 515 10.97 8.79 20.81
CA TYR A 515 10.71 8.31 19.44
C TYR A 515 11.94 7.61 18.89
N ILE A 516 11.75 6.42 18.32
CA ILE A 516 12.81 5.66 17.65
C ILE A 516 12.40 5.43 16.18
N LEU A 517 13.20 5.96 15.26
CA LEU A 517 12.93 5.91 13.81
C LEU A 517 14.01 5.08 13.10
N ASP A 518 13.56 4.28 12.13
CA ASP A 518 14.44 3.46 11.28
C ASP A 518 14.56 4.08 9.90
N GLU A 519 15.71 4.68 9.60
CA GLU A 519 16.09 5.25 8.29
C GLU A 519 14.97 6.11 7.65
N PRO A 520 14.49 7.18 8.31
CA PRO A 520 13.35 7.96 7.82
C PRO A 520 13.65 8.76 6.54
N SER A 521 14.92 8.94 6.14
CA SER A 521 15.32 9.62 4.91
C SER A 521 15.19 8.76 3.64
N ILE A 522 14.81 7.49 3.76
CA ILE A 522 14.72 6.55 2.63
C ILE A 522 13.79 7.05 1.53
N GLY A 523 14.29 6.95 0.28
CA GLY A 523 13.53 7.32 -0.92
C GLY A 523 13.23 8.83 -1.01
N LEU A 524 13.94 9.65 -0.23
CA LEU A 524 13.83 11.10 -0.28
C LEU A 524 14.86 11.72 -1.20
N HIS A 525 14.37 12.68 -1.98
CA HIS A 525 15.27 13.64 -2.63
C HIS A 525 15.86 14.59 -1.58
N GLN A 526 17.08 15.12 -1.80
CA GLN A 526 17.75 16.01 -0.85
C GLN A 526 16.88 17.22 -0.42
N ARG A 527 16.06 17.77 -1.33
CA ARG A 527 15.09 18.83 -1.01
C ARG A 527 14.13 18.40 0.12
N ASP A 528 13.61 17.18 0.03
CA ASP A 528 12.60 16.67 0.97
C ASP A 528 13.25 16.23 2.28
N ASN A 529 14.55 15.84 2.24
CA ASN A 529 15.33 15.49 3.42
C ASN A 529 15.49 16.68 4.38
N VAL A 530 15.70 17.88 3.87
CA VAL A 530 15.76 19.11 4.69
C VAL A 530 14.45 19.35 5.45
N ARG A 531 13.29 19.12 4.79
CA ARG A 531 11.97 19.22 5.44
C ARG A 531 11.81 18.19 6.57
N LEU A 532 12.19 16.96 6.32
CA LEU A 532 12.17 15.89 7.31
C LEU A 532 13.02 16.24 8.54
N ILE A 533 14.25 16.69 8.34
CA ILE A 533 15.15 17.11 9.43
C ILE A 533 14.49 18.19 10.29
N ASN A 534 13.86 19.20 9.68
CA ASN A 534 13.16 20.26 10.40
C ASN A 534 11.99 19.71 11.22
N SER A 535 11.19 18.81 10.65
CA SER A 535 10.07 18.14 11.36
C SER A 535 10.55 17.33 12.56
N LEU A 536 11.70 16.64 12.47
CA LEU A 536 12.30 15.92 13.61
C LEU A 536 12.81 16.86 14.68
N LYS A 537 13.37 18.03 14.29
CA LYS A 537 13.75 19.09 15.25
C LYS A 537 12.53 19.69 15.95
N GLU A 538 11.44 19.94 15.24
CA GLU A 538 10.17 20.38 15.84
C GLU A 538 9.64 19.34 16.83
N LEU A 539 9.69 18.05 16.49
CA LEU A 539 9.28 16.96 17.41
C LEU A 539 10.15 16.94 18.68
N ARG A 540 11.46 17.16 18.56
CA ARG A 540 12.40 17.32 19.69
C ARG A 540 12.02 18.56 20.51
N ASP A 541 11.80 19.70 19.88
CA ASP A 541 11.56 21.00 20.52
C ASP A 541 10.22 21.04 21.31
N LEU A 542 9.28 20.12 20.98
CA LEU A 542 8.12 19.83 21.80
C LEU A 542 8.46 19.18 23.16
N GLY A 543 9.73 18.89 23.46
CA GLY A 543 10.18 18.26 24.70
C GLY A 543 10.31 16.74 24.60
N ASN A 544 10.49 16.18 23.40
CA ASN A 544 10.68 14.76 23.17
C ASN A 544 12.16 14.40 22.95
N THR A 545 12.49 13.14 23.12
CA THR A 545 13.78 12.59 22.70
C THR A 545 13.56 11.84 21.39
N VAL A 546 14.38 12.13 20.38
CA VAL A 546 14.27 11.52 19.05
C VAL A 546 15.55 10.76 18.75
N VAL A 547 15.47 9.44 18.63
CA VAL A 547 16.58 8.57 18.26
C VAL A 547 16.34 8.08 16.82
N VAL A 548 17.29 8.30 15.94
CA VAL A 548 17.20 7.96 14.52
C VAL A 548 18.33 7.03 14.15
N VAL A 549 18.04 5.86 13.59
CA VAL A 549 19.05 5.03 12.93
C VAL A 549 19.20 5.54 11.52
N GLU A 550 20.37 6.07 11.14
CA GLU A 550 20.55 6.76 9.86
C GLU A 550 21.95 6.66 9.27
N HIS A 551 21.99 6.85 7.94
CA HIS A 551 23.22 6.88 7.14
C HIS A 551 23.37 8.18 6.34
N ASP A 552 22.36 9.05 6.36
CA ASP A 552 22.37 10.30 5.61
C ASP A 552 23.31 11.34 6.25
N LYS A 553 24.14 11.98 5.42
CA LYS A 553 25.13 12.97 5.84
C LYS A 553 24.49 14.18 6.51
N ASP A 554 23.42 14.73 5.90
CA ASP A 554 22.78 15.95 6.38
C ASP A 554 22.06 15.69 7.71
N MET A 555 21.44 14.52 7.87
CA MET A 555 20.82 14.10 9.13
C MET A 555 21.84 13.98 10.26
N MET A 556 23.01 13.34 10.00
CA MET A 556 24.09 13.21 11.00
C MET A 556 24.65 14.58 11.41
N LEU A 557 24.87 15.49 10.45
CA LEU A 557 25.38 16.82 10.73
C LEU A 557 24.36 17.74 11.42
N ALA A 558 23.06 17.49 11.22
CA ALA A 558 21.97 18.24 11.82
C ALA A 558 21.57 17.75 13.24
N ALA A 559 22.09 16.59 13.66
CA ALA A 559 21.82 15.99 14.96
C ALA A 559 22.48 16.78 16.12
N ASP A 560 21.91 16.65 17.32
CA ASP A 560 22.52 17.16 18.56
C ASP A 560 23.60 16.20 19.09
N TYR A 561 23.39 14.90 18.85
CA TYR A 561 24.28 13.83 19.35
C TYR A 561 24.35 12.67 18.36
N VAL A 562 25.53 12.10 18.18
CA VAL A 562 25.78 10.98 17.25
C VAL A 562 26.45 9.84 17.99
N VAL A 563 25.99 8.62 17.77
CA VAL A 563 26.60 7.37 18.23
C VAL A 563 26.99 6.55 17.00
N ASP A 564 28.26 6.28 16.81
CA ASP A 564 28.79 5.46 15.72
C ASP A 564 29.14 4.06 16.21
N ILE A 565 28.50 3.04 15.61
CA ILE A 565 28.70 1.63 15.98
C ILE A 565 29.52 0.91 14.93
N GLY A 566 30.61 0.30 15.39
CA GLY A 566 31.55 -0.37 14.51
C GLY A 566 32.47 -1.36 15.26
N PRO A 567 33.72 -1.46 14.86
CA PRO A 567 34.38 -0.81 13.69
C PRO A 567 34.03 -1.45 12.34
N ARG A 568 33.44 -2.66 12.34
CA ARG A 568 33.01 -3.43 11.15
C ARG A 568 31.63 -4.05 11.35
N ALA A 569 31.23 -4.93 10.43
CA ALA A 569 29.93 -5.62 10.49
C ALA A 569 29.99 -6.99 11.18
N GLY A 570 28.84 -7.48 11.67
CA GLY A 570 28.69 -8.81 12.28
C GLY A 570 29.55 -8.98 13.53
N ARG A 571 30.32 -10.07 13.60
CA ARG A 571 31.18 -10.40 14.75
C ARG A 571 32.30 -9.38 15.01
N LEU A 572 32.70 -8.65 13.99
CA LEU A 572 33.72 -7.60 14.07
C LEU A 572 33.13 -6.21 14.36
N GLY A 573 31.82 -6.12 14.48
CA GLY A 573 31.09 -4.95 14.91
C GLY A 573 30.66 -5.03 16.36
N GLY A 574 29.64 -4.28 16.73
CA GLY A 574 29.01 -4.33 18.03
C GLY A 574 29.72 -3.55 19.14
N GLU A 575 30.58 -2.60 18.79
CA GLU A 575 31.28 -1.71 19.73
C GLU A 575 30.91 -0.26 19.41
N VAL A 576 30.83 0.61 20.42
CA VAL A 576 30.73 2.06 20.21
C VAL A 576 32.12 2.58 19.87
N VAL A 577 32.27 3.08 18.63
CA VAL A 577 33.55 3.63 18.16
C VAL A 577 33.62 5.14 18.36
N PHE A 578 32.45 5.78 18.50
CA PHE A 578 32.33 7.19 18.82
C PHE A 578 30.95 7.49 19.45
N GLU A 579 30.93 8.40 20.44
CA GLU A 579 29.74 9.07 20.95
C GLU A 579 30.05 10.54 21.24
N GLY A 580 29.15 11.46 20.86
CA GLY A 580 29.36 12.89 21.06
C GLY A 580 28.64 13.75 20.03
N THR A 581 29.02 15.02 19.96
CA THR A 581 28.42 15.95 18.99
C THR A 581 28.98 15.73 17.56
N PRO A 582 28.23 16.11 16.50
CA PRO A 582 28.73 16.03 15.11
C PRO A 582 30.07 16.74 14.91
N ALA A 583 30.30 17.91 15.55
CA ALA A 583 31.54 18.66 15.48
C ALA A 583 32.75 17.86 16.05
N GLN A 584 32.55 17.11 17.14
CA GLN A 584 33.56 16.24 17.72
C GLN A 584 33.82 15.03 16.79
N MET A 585 32.75 14.48 16.19
CA MET A 585 32.88 13.35 15.24
C MET A 585 33.77 13.68 14.05
N LEU A 586 33.63 14.87 13.46
CA LEU A 586 34.43 15.31 12.33
C LEU A 586 35.96 15.33 12.62
N GLN A 587 36.34 15.42 13.89
CA GLN A 587 37.75 15.42 14.32
C GLN A 587 38.33 14.01 14.52
N THR A 588 37.48 12.98 14.56
CA THR A 588 37.87 11.58 14.76
C THR A 588 38.39 10.93 13.48
N GLN A 589 38.91 9.70 13.60
CA GLN A 589 39.35 8.89 12.46
C GLN A 589 38.45 7.68 12.20
N THR A 590 37.20 7.70 12.70
CA THR A 590 36.24 6.61 12.39
C THR A 590 35.97 6.58 10.90
N LEU A 591 35.50 5.43 10.41
CA LEU A 591 35.19 5.28 8.98
C LEU A 591 34.11 6.27 8.53
N THR A 592 33.10 6.45 9.35
CA THR A 592 32.01 7.41 9.11
C THR A 592 32.55 8.85 9.06
N SER A 593 33.41 9.24 10.02
CA SER A 593 34.03 10.55 10.04
C SER A 593 34.87 10.84 8.79
N GLN A 594 35.62 9.84 8.26
CA GLN A 594 36.43 10.01 7.05
C GLN A 594 35.58 10.39 5.82
N TYR A 595 34.32 9.85 5.71
CA TYR A 595 33.40 10.23 4.67
C TYR A 595 32.76 11.61 4.91
N LEU A 596 32.38 11.90 6.15
CA LEU A 596 31.76 13.18 6.49
C LEU A 596 32.71 14.38 6.27
N ASN A 597 33.98 14.24 6.58
CA ASN A 597 34.99 15.29 6.42
C ASN A 597 35.69 15.31 5.05
N GLY A 598 35.26 14.46 4.10
CA GLY A 598 35.77 14.41 2.73
C GLY A 598 37.16 13.78 2.57
N ARG A 599 37.77 13.19 3.64
CA ARG A 599 39.03 12.44 3.52
C ARG A 599 38.88 11.15 2.71
N ARG A 600 37.68 10.65 2.65
CA ARG A 600 37.29 9.50 1.83
C ARG A 600 36.01 9.86 1.06
N ALA A 601 35.93 9.53 -0.22
CA ALA A 601 34.79 9.80 -1.06
C ALA A 601 34.63 8.72 -2.12
N ILE A 602 33.44 8.62 -2.70
CA ILE A 602 33.22 7.83 -3.90
C ILE A 602 33.70 8.65 -5.10
N GLU A 603 34.70 8.15 -5.81
CA GLU A 603 35.35 8.89 -6.88
C GLU A 603 34.46 9.03 -8.11
N VAL A 604 34.42 10.23 -8.68
CA VAL A 604 33.76 10.51 -9.96
C VAL A 604 34.64 9.99 -11.10
N PRO A 605 34.12 9.21 -12.07
CA PRO A 605 34.91 8.74 -13.21
C PRO A 605 35.46 9.92 -14.02
N ALA A 606 36.74 9.85 -14.39
CA ALA A 606 37.39 10.89 -15.18
C ALA A 606 36.81 11.01 -16.60
N THR A 607 36.23 9.94 -17.12
CA THR A 607 35.55 9.90 -18.42
C THR A 607 34.27 9.09 -18.33
N ARG A 608 33.21 9.60 -18.94
CA ARG A 608 31.93 8.89 -19.03
C ARG A 608 31.91 7.95 -20.22
N ARG A 609 31.29 6.75 -20.02
CA ARG A 609 31.10 5.80 -21.12
C ARG A 609 30.06 6.33 -22.09
N LYS A 610 30.32 6.14 -23.38
CA LYS A 610 29.39 6.49 -24.47
C LYS A 610 28.42 5.34 -24.83
N GLY A 611 28.57 4.20 -24.16
CA GLY A 611 27.81 2.99 -24.46
C GLY A 611 28.31 2.24 -25.70
N ASN A 612 27.51 1.28 -26.17
CA ASN A 612 27.83 0.45 -27.33
C ASN A 612 27.28 1.01 -28.67
N GLY A 613 26.74 2.23 -28.68
CA GLY A 613 26.17 2.88 -29.86
C GLY A 613 24.70 2.58 -30.11
N HIS A 614 24.09 1.64 -29.38
CA HIS A 614 22.66 1.32 -29.45
C HIS A 614 21.87 2.02 -28.35
N VAL A 615 20.61 2.31 -28.63
CA VAL A 615 19.70 3.01 -27.72
C VAL A 615 18.37 2.27 -27.67
N LEU A 616 17.90 1.99 -26.48
CA LEU A 616 16.51 1.59 -26.23
C LEU A 616 15.69 2.85 -26.04
N ARG A 617 14.66 3.06 -26.85
CA ARG A 617 13.83 4.26 -26.82
C ARG A 617 12.39 3.95 -26.50
N LEU A 618 11.88 4.51 -25.40
CA LEU A 618 10.48 4.44 -25.01
C LEU A 618 9.76 5.73 -25.43
N VAL A 619 8.69 5.59 -26.24
CA VAL A 619 8.01 6.73 -26.86
C VAL A 619 6.65 6.94 -26.22
N GLU A 620 6.37 8.18 -25.79
CA GLU A 620 5.07 8.65 -25.33
C GLU A 620 4.48 7.83 -24.16
N ALA A 621 5.26 7.60 -23.11
CA ALA A 621 4.77 6.96 -21.89
C ALA A 621 3.79 7.88 -21.14
N ARG A 622 2.56 7.38 -20.85
CA ARG A 622 1.42 8.18 -20.33
C ARG A 622 0.76 7.59 -19.09
N GLY A 623 1.42 6.70 -18.38
CA GLY A 623 0.87 6.07 -17.18
C GLY A 623 0.84 7.01 -15.97
N ASN A 624 -0.16 6.89 -15.12
CA ASN A 624 -0.31 7.66 -13.87
C ASN A 624 -0.15 9.17 -14.09
N ASN A 625 0.96 9.76 -13.57
CA ASN A 625 1.25 11.18 -13.73
C ASN A 625 2.13 11.53 -14.95
N LEU A 626 2.58 10.55 -15.74
CA LEU A 626 3.42 10.80 -16.90
C LEU A 626 2.65 11.55 -18.00
N LYS A 627 3.29 12.58 -18.55
CA LYS A 627 2.70 13.51 -19.53
C LYS A 627 3.18 13.29 -20.97
N GLY A 628 3.16 12.04 -21.44
CA GLY A 628 3.62 11.69 -22.79
C GLY A 628 5.15 11.83 -22.89
N VAL A 629 5.87 11.06 -22.08
CA VAL A 629 7.33 11.20 -21.97
C VAL A 629 8.02 10.27 -22.96
N THR A 630 8.95 10.82 -23.76
CA THR A 630 9.86 10.05 -24.61
C THR A 630 11.24 10.06 -24.00
N VAL A 631 11.81 8.86 -23.75
CA VAL A 631 13.09 8.70 -23.04
C VAL A 631 14.01 7.75 -23.79
N ASN A 632 15.31 8.11 -23.82
CA ASN A 632 16.38 7.33 -24.44
C ASN A 632 17.25 6.65 -23.36
N PHE A 633 17.48 5.36 -23.53
CA PHE A 633 18.35 4.56 -22.66
C PHE A 633 19.57 4.07 -23.46
N PRO A 634 20.73 4.74 -23.40
CA PRO A 634 21.93 4.30 -24.11
C PRO A 634 22.43 2.96 -23.53
N LEU A 635 22.56 1.95 -24.39
CA LEU A 635 22.95 0.60 -23.96
C LEU A 635 24.44 0.51 -23.65
N GLY A 636 24.81 -0.35 -22.69
CA GLY A 636 26.19 -0.50 -22.21
C GLY A 636 26.66 0.63 -21.28
N THR A 637 25.74 1.30 -20.58
CA THR A 637 26.03 2.40 -19.65
C THR A 637 25.39 2.18 -18.30
N LEU A 638 25.84 2.95 -17.29
CA LEU A 638 25.17 3.13 -16.01
C LEU A 638 24.25 4.34 -16.11
N ILE A 639 22.95 4.08 -16.08
CA ILE A 639 21.91 5.09 -16.22
C ILE A 639 21.29 5.36 -14.85
N GLY A 640 21.35 6.62 -14.38
CA GLY A 640 20.65 7.08 -13.19
C GLY A 640 19.30 7.70 -13.56
N VAL A 641 18.20 7.22 -12.97
CA VAL A 641 16.87 7.83 -13.07
C VAL A 641 16.58 8.56 -11.77
N THR A 642 16.52 9.88 -11.85
CA THR A 642 16.51 10.78 -10.69
C THR A 642 15.33 11.77 -10.75
N GLY A 643 15.17 12.58 -9.73
CA GLY A 643 14.09 13.57 -9.59
C GLY A 643 13.41 13.50 -8.22
N VAL A 644 12.59 14.48 -7.89
CA VAL A 644 11.89 14.56 -6.59
C VAL A 644 10.98 13.37 -6.33
N SER A 645 10.60 13.17 -5.06
CA SER A 645 9.67 12.11 -4.68
C SER A 645 8.32 12.31 -5.38
N GLY A 646 7.72 11.23 -5.92
CA GLY A 646 6.47 11.30 -6.68
C GLY A 646 6.57 11.88 -8.10
N SER A 647 7.76 12.19 -8.64
CA SER A 647 7.93 12.77 -9.98
C SER A 647 7.61 11.81 -11.16
N GLY A 648 7.37 10.51 -10.90
CA GLY A 648 7.01 9.53 -11.92
C GLY A 648 8.12 8.53 -12.29
N LYS A 649 9.26 8.51 -11.58
CA LYS A 649 10.38 7.58 -11.83
C LYS A 649 9.97 6.11 -11.86
N SER A 650 9.30 5.65 -10.78
CA SER A 650 8.85 4.25 -10.67
C SER A 650 7.76 3.93 -11.69
N THR A 651 6.90 4.89 -12.03
CA THR A 651 5.90 4.75 -13.09
C THR A 651 6.57 4.53 -14.46
N LEU A 652 7.62 5.31 -14.77
CA LEU A 652 8.37 5.18 -16.02
C LEU A 652 9.08 3.82 -16.12
N ILE A 653 9.79 3.44 -15.06
CA ILE A 653 10.68 2.26 -15.09
C ILE A 653 9.94 0.99 -14.66
N ASN A 654 9.34 0.97 -13.44
CA ASN A 654 8.79 -0.25 -12.85
C ASN A 654 7.40 -0.62 -13.39
N ASP A 655 6.57 0.38 -13.78
CA ASP A 655 5.20 0.15 -14.22
C ASP A 655 5.03 0.25 -15.75
N THR A 656 6.01 0.81 -16.47
CA THR A 656 5.97 0.91 -17.93
C THR A 656 7.10 0.10 -18.57
N LEU A 657 8.38 0.48 -18.43
CA LEU A 657 9.51 -0.15 -19.11
C LEU A 657 9.69 -1.62 -18.72
N LEU A 658 9.73 -1.92 -17.41
CA LEU A 658 9.96 -3.29 -16.91
C LEU A 658 8.88 -4.29 -17.36
N PRO A 659 7.57 -3.98 -17.30
CA PRO A 659 6.53 -4.86 -17.85
C PRO A 659 6.67 -5.08 -19.36
N ILE A 660 6.98 -4.06 -20.17
CA ILE A 660 7.22 -4.20 -21.62
C ILE A 660 8.34 -5.22 -21.87
N LEU A 661 9.50 -5.03 -21.23
CA LEU A 661 10.64 -5.94 -21.36
C LEU A 661 10.31 -7.35 -20.87
N SER A 662 9.56 -7.47 -19.74
CA SER A 662 9.17 -8.75 -19.19
C SER A 662 8.15 -9.50 -20.05
N GLN A 663 7.24 -8.80 -20.72
CA GLN A 663 6.34 -9.40 -21.71
C GLN A 663 7.12 -9.91 -22.92
N HIS A 664 8.06 -9.11 -23.42
CA HIS A 664 8.85 -9.48 -24.60
C HIS A 664 9.73 -10.71 -24.35
N PHE A 665 10.49 -10.74 -23.24
CA PHE A 665 11.48 -11.81 -22.98
C PHE A 665 10.88 -13.02 -22.24
N TYR A 666 9.89 -12.82 -21.37
CA TYR A 666 9.40 -13.87 -20.45
C TYR A 666 7.90 -14.17 -20.61
N ARG A 667 7.20 -13.52 -21.56
CA ARG A 667 5.75 -13.64 -21.73
C ARG A 667 4.99 -13.39 -20.42
N SER A 668 5.45 -12.37 -19.65
CA SER A 668 4.82 -11.98 -18.40
C SER A 668 3.40 -11.48 -18.65
N LEU A 669 2.46 -11.83 -17.77
CA LEU A 669 1.07 -11.37 -17.83
C LEU A 669 0.87 -9.96 -17.25
N ARG A 670 1.94 -9.33 -16.72
CA ARG A 670 1.85 -7.98 -16.20
C ARG A 670 1.78 -6.99 -17.34
N GLU A 671 0.66 -6.26 -17.41
CA GLU A 671 0.44 -5.25 -18.44
C GLU A 671 1.24 -3.98 -18.13
N PRO A 672 1.93 -3.38 -19.14
CA PRO A 672 2.55 -2.08 -19.00
C PRO A 672 1.49 -0.98 -18.95
N LEU A 673 1.83 0.14 -18.34
CA LEU A 673 1.01 1.35 -18.45
C LEU A 673 1.07 1.90 -19.88
N ALA A 674 0.14 2.80 -20.23
CA ALA A 674 -0.02 3.31 -21.59
C ALA A 674 1.26 3.96 -22.13
N TYR A 675 1.65 3.55 -23.34
CA TYR A 675 2.77 4.08 -24.15
C TYR A 675 2.45 3.89 -25.63
N ASP A 676 3.17 4.56 -26.52
CA ASP A 676 2.95 4.39 -27.96
C ASP A 676 3.76 3.20 -28.51
N ARG A 677 5.08 3.21 -28.36
CA ARG A 677 5.98 2.15 -28.84
C ARG A 677 7.32 2.15 -28.10
N ILE A 678 8.05 1.07 -28.30
CA ILE A 678 9.43 0.93 -27.85
C ILE A 678 10.31 0.51 -29.04
N GLU A 679 11.51 1.10 -29.13
CA GLU A 679 12.47 0.87 -30.23
C GLU A 679 13.78 0.35 -29.65
N GLY A 680 14.49 -0.54 -30.35
CA GLY A 680 15.82 -1.06 -29.95
C GLY A 680 15.79 -2.32 -29.10
N LEU A 681 14.66 -3.03 -29.02
CA LEU A 681 14.53 -4.29 -28.26
C LEU A 681 15.45 -5.40 -28.79
N GLU A 682 15.79 -5.38 -30.08
CA GLU A 682 16.65 -6.35 -30.73
C GLU A 682 18.10 -6.35 -30.22
N HIS A 683 18.50 -5.31 -29.51
CA HIS A 683 19.86 -5.17 -28.93
C HIS A 683 19.94 -5.66 -27.47
N VAL A 684 18.86 -6.19 -26.94
CA VAL A 684 18.73 -6.67 -25.55
C VAL A 684 18.33 -8.13 -25.58
N ASP A 685 18.90 -8.96 -24.74
CA ASP A 685 18.58 -10.39 -24.65
C ASP A 685 17.82 -10.77 -23.39
N LYS A 686 17.93 -9.95 -22.33
CA LYS A 686 17.37 -10.27 -21.02
C LYS A 686 17.15 -9.01 -20.19
N VAL A 687 16.14 -9.04 -19.34
CA VAL A 687 15.95 -8.05 -18.26
C VAL A 687 16.00 -8.71 -16.89
N VAL A 688 16.66 -8.05 -15.94
CA VAL A 688 16.74 -8.49 -14.53
C VAL A 688 16.32 -7.34 -13.64
N ALA A 689 15.19 -7.50 -12.96
CA ALA A 689 14.75 -6.55 -11.95
C ALA A 689 15.23 -6.96 -10.56
N VAL A 690 15.84 -6.02 -9.85
CA VAL A 690 16.35 -6.19 -8.49
C VAL A 690 15.67 -5.18 -7.58
N ASP A 691 14.59 -5.62 -6.95
CA ASP A 691 13.78 -4.82 -6.04
C ASP A 691 14.05 -5.16 -4.55
N GLN A 692 13.50 -4.37 -3.64
CA GLN A 692 13.62 -4.54 -2.18
C GLN A 692 12.70 -5.62 -1.61
N SER A 693 11.92 -6.33 -2.43
CA SER A 693 11.01 -7.37 -1.94
C SER A 693 11.77 -8.50 -1.24
N PRO A 694 11.22 -9.10 -0.17
CA PRO A 694 11.87 -10.20 0.55
C PRO A 694 12.21 -11.38 -0.38
N LEU A 695 13.32 -12.10 -0.10
CA LEU A 695 13.72 -13.31 -0.84
C LEU A 695 12.69 -14.44 -0.78
N GLY A 696 11.77 -14.37 0.15
CA GLY A 696 10.67 -15.31 0.33
C GLY A 696 9.83 -14.96 1.55
N ARG A 697 8.61 -15.49 1.58
CA ARG A 697 7.61 -15.19 2.63
C ARG A 697 7.69 -16.13 3.84
N THR A 698 8.59 -17.11 3.83
CA THR A 698 8.68 -18.14 4.89
C THR A 698 10.06 -18.15 5.53
N PRO A 699 10.17 -18.53 6.82
CA PRO A 699 11.45 -18.67 7.50
C PRO A 699 12.40 -19.70 6.88
N ARG A 700 11.93 -20.49 5.92
CA ARG A 700 12.73 -21.50 5.18
C ARG A 700 13.55 -20.90 4.05
N SER A 701 13.12 -19.74 3.53
CA SER A 701 13.89 -19.01 2.52
C SER A 701 15.11 -18.37 3.19
N ASN A 702 16.27 -18.53 2.59
CA ASN A 702 17.53 -17.98 3.10
C ASN A 702 18.53 -17.75 1.94
N PRO A 703 19.65 -17.02 2.16
CA PRO A 703 20.62 -16.73 1.12
C PRO A 703 21.15 -17.97 0.41
N ALA A 704 21.43 -19.06 1.14
CA ALA A 704 21.93 -20.31 0.56
C ALA A 704 20.93 -20.98 -0.39
N THR A 705 19.64 -20.95 -0.06
CA THR A 705 18.60 -21.52 -0.93
C THR A 705 18.32 -20.67 -2.14
N TYR A 706 18.33 -19.34 -1.99
CA TYR A 706 18.04 -18.41 -3.06
C TYR A 706 19.13 -18.40 -4.14
N THR A 707 20.39 -18.38 -3.74
CA THR A 707 21.55 -18.45 -4.66
C THR A 707 21.77 -19.84 -5.27
N GLY A 708 21.02 -20.85 -4.81
CA GLY A 708 21.17 -22.24 -5.24
C GLY A 708 22.42 -22.94 -4.70
N VAL A 709 23.25 -22.29 -3.91
CA VAL A 709 24.48 -22.89 -3.32
C VAL A 709 24.14 -24.03 -2.36
N PHE A 710 22.97 -23.99 -1.73
CA PHE A 710 22.52 -25.07 -0.83
C PHE A 710 22.36 -26.41 -1.54
N SER A 711 22.04 -26.44 -2.82
CA SER A 711 21.97 -27.66 -3.62
C SER A 711 23.35 -28.27 -3.79
N ASP A 712 24.40 -27.45 -4.01
CA ASP A 712 25.77 -27.92 -4.13
C ASP A 712 26.31 -28.42 -2.77
N ILE A 713 25.99 -27.72 -1.68
CA ILE A 713 26.31 -28.15 -0.31
C ILE A 713 25.69 -29.51 0.01
N ARG A 714 24.41 -29.71 -0.31
CA ARG A 714 23.73 -31.01 -0.12
C ARG A 714 24.39 -32.11 -0.93
N SER A 715 24.76 -31.84 -2.16
CA SER A 715 25.48 -32.79 -3.02
C SER A 715 26.85 -33.16 -2.45
N LEU A 716 27.56 -32.22 -1.84
CA LEU A 716 28.81 -32.49 -1.13
C LEU A 716 28.58 -33.46 0.04
N TYR A 717 27.58 -33.18 0.90
CA TYR A 717 27.29 -34.01 2.07
C TYR A 717 26.83 -35.44 1.71
N VAL A 718 26.07 -35.62 0.64
CA VAL A 718 25.66 -36.95 0.14
C VAL A 718 26.87 -37.78 -0.29
N ASN A 719 27.92 -37.16 -0.80
CA ASN A 719 29.13 -37.84 -1.27
C ASN A 719 30.09 -38.22 -0.16
N LEU A 720 29.86 -37.82 1.08
CA LEU A 720 30.68 -38.22 2.23
C LEU A 720 30.57 -39.71 2.53
N PRO A 721 31.65 -40.37 3.01
CA PRO A 721 31.64 -41.78 3.31
C PRO A 721 30.50 -42.23 4.27
N GLU A 722 30.27 -41.47 5.35
CA GLU A 722 29.21 -41.73 6.32
C GLU A 722 27.81 -41.67 5.71
N ALA A 723 27.55 -40.72 4.83
CA ALA A 723 26.27 -40.60 4.15
C ALA A 723 26.05 -41.74 3.16
N LYS A 724 27.09 -42.17 2.45
CA LYS A 724 27.06 -43.30 1.52
C LYS A 724 26.82 -44.64 2.25
N ILE A 725 27.48 -44.87 3.38
CA ILE A 725 27.29 -46.08 4.21
C ILE A 725 25.84 -46.17 4.69
N ARG A 726 25.23 -45.06 5.08
CA ARG A 726 23.84 -44.98 5.54
C ARG A 726 22.81 -44.92 4.41
N GLY A 727 23.23 -44.89 3.14
CA GLY A 727 22.34 -44.78 1.98
C GLY A 727 21.57 -43.47 1.88
N TYR A 728 22.12 -42.36 2.42
CA TYR A 728 21.46 -41.10 2.44
C TYR A 728 21.43 -40.42 1.04
N LYS A 729 20.22 -39.95 0.64
CA LYS A 729 19.97 -39.25 -0.62
C LYS A 729 19.95 -37.74 -0.39
N PRO A 730 20.03 -36.89 -1.44
CA PRO A 730 20.02 -35.42 -1.31
C PRO A 730 18.84 -34.86 -0.51
N GLY A 731 17.68 -35.53 -0.54
CA GLY A 731 16.50 -35.17 0.24
C GLY A 731 16.74 -35.24 1.76
N ARG A 732 17.64 -36.13 2.25
CA ARG A 732 17.96 -36.25 3.68
C ARG A 732 18.55 -34.95 4.24
N PHE A 733 19.34 -34.24 3.45
CA PHE A 733 19.99 -32.99 3.80
C PHE A 733 19.16 -31.76 3.47
N SER A 734 17.86 -31.94 3.16
CA SER A 734 16.93 -30.85 2.95
C SER A 734 16.03 -30.63 4.17
N PHE A 735 15.97 -29.44 4.71
CA PHE A 735 15.04 -29.07 5.79
C PHE A 735 13.59 -28.90 5.29
N ASN A 736 13.34 -28.96 3.97
CA ASN A 736 11.99 -28.88 3.39
C ASN A 736 11.33 -30.25 3.22
N VAL A 737 12.10 -31.34 3.17
CA VAL A 737 11.64 -32.69 2.85
C VAL A 737 11.62 -33.55 4.12
N ARG A 738 10.63 -34.42 4.25
CA ARG A 738 10.56 -35.41 5.33
C ARG A 738 11.75 -36.36 5.29
N GLY A 739 12.16 -36.84 6.47
CA GLY A 739 13.22 -37.81 6.63
C GLY A 739 14.50 -37.28 7.27
N GLY A 740 14.94 -36.07 6.92
CA GLY A 740 16.14 -35.45 7.53
C GLY A 740 15.85 -34.23 8.37
N ARG A 741 14.70 -33.59 8.19
CA ARG A 741 14.30 -32.41 8.95
C ARG A 741 13.79 -32.76 10.35
N CYS A 742 13.84 -31.80 11.25
CA CYS A 742 13.11 -31.88 12.52
C CYS A 742 11.60 -31.88 12.25
N GLU A 743 10.89 -32.91 12.68
CA GLU A 743 9.45 -33.02 12.43
C GLU A 743 8.62 -32.14 13.37
N VAL A 744 9.13 -31.74 14.55
CA VAL A 744 8.45 -30.86 15.50
C VAL A 744 8.26 -29.46 14.89
N CYS A 745 9.32 -28.84 14.37
CA CYS A 745 9.23 -27.54 13.69
C CYS A 745 9.08 -27.67 12.16
N LYS A 746 8.98 -28.89 11.63
CA LYS A 746 8.88 -29.19 10.19
C LYS A 746 9.99 -28.52 9.36
N GLY A 747 11.19 -28.34 9.94
CA GLY A 747 12.35 -27.71 9.30
C GLY A 747 12.40 -26.18 9.38
N ASN A 748 11.48 -25.51 10.07
CA ASN A 748 11.51 -24.06 10.25
C ASN A 748 12.65 -23.61 11.20
N GLY A 749 13.01 -24.45 12.19
CA GLY A 749 13.93 -24.09 13.28
C GLY A 749 13.22 -23.39 14.44
N TYR A 750 12.05 -22.81 14.20
CA TYR A 750 11.27 -22.03 15.15
C TYR A 750 9.83 -22.54 15.19
N LYS A 751 9.13 -22.31 16.31
CA LYS A 751 7.67 -22.40 16.44
C LYS A 751 7.13 -20.96 16.32
N THR A 752 6.14 -20.75 15.48
CA THR A 752 5.42 -19.47 15.41
C THR A 752 4.29 -19.49 16.41
N ILE A 753 4.22 -18.51 17.27
CA ILE A 753 3.10 -18.23 18.16
C ILE A 753 2.33 -17.08 17.51
N GLU A 754 1.17 -17.39 16.92
CA GLU A 754 0.29 -16.40 16.29
C GLU A 754 -0.42 -15.58 17.38
N MET A 755 -0.30 -14.27 17.31
CA MET A 755 -0.93 -13.33 18.22
C MET A 755 -2.02 -12.52 17.50
N ASN A 756 -3.25 -12.51 18.01
CA ASN A 756 -4.42 -11.93 17.33
C ASN A 756 -4.32 -10.41 17.07
N PHE A 757 -3.53 -9.66 17.83
CA PHE A 757 -3.43 -8.18 17.74
C PHE A 757 -1.98 -7.66 17.78
N LEU A 758 -0.99 -8.55 17.85
CA LEU A 758 0.44 -8.24 17.90
C LEU A 758 1.19 -9.02 16.80
N PRO A 759 2.41 -8.63 16.44
CA PRO A 759 3.25 -9.41 15.54
C PRO A 759 3.50 -10.83 16.07
N ASP A 760 3.55 -11.82 15.17
CA ASP A 760 3.86 -13.19 15.50
C ASP A 760 5.21 -13.33 16.21
N VAL A 761 5.26 -14.14 17.26
CA VAL A 761 6.49 -14.42 18.01
C VAL A 761 7.12 -15.73 17.52
N TYR A 762 8.43 -15.69 17.26
CA TYR A 762 9.20 -16.85 16.79
C TYR A 762 10.07 -17.40 17.94
N VAL A 763 9.71 -18.55 18.48
CA VAL A 763 10.46 -19.20 19.57
C VAL A 763 11.30 -20.35 19.02
N PRO A 764 12.61 -20.48 19.36
CA PRO A 764 13.44 -21.58 18.94
C PRO A 764 12.79 -22.95 19.26
N CYS A 765 12.88 -23.89 18.31
CA CYS A 765 12.29 -25.20 18.51
C CYS A 765 13.05 -25.98 19.59
N GLU A 766 12.39 -26.40 20.64
CA GLU A 766 12.97 -27.17 21.77
C GLU A 766 13.63 -28.49 21.35
N ALA A 767 13.09 -29.17 20.32
CA ALA A 767 13.61 -30.45 19.88
C ALA A 767 14.90 -30.36 19.05
N CYS A 768 15.07 -29.32 18.26
CA CYS A 768 16.25 -29.16 17.41
C CYS A 768 17.12 -27.95 17.77
N HIS A 769 16.72 -27.15 18.76
CA HIS A 769 17.41 -25.93 19.19
C HIS A 769 17.81 -25.00 18.04
N GLY A 770 16.86 -24.77 17.12
CA GLY A 770 17.09 -23.93 15.93
C GLY A 770 17.80 -24.62 14.75
N LYS A 771 18.34 -25.84 14.91
CA LYS A 771 19.17 -26.51 13.90
C LYS A 771 18.42 -27.05 12.68
N ARG A 772 17.08 -27.08 12.69
CA ARG A 772 16.19 -27.49 11.57
C ARG A 772 16.20 -28.97 11.20
N TYR A 773 17.17 -29.78 11.63
CA TYR A 773 17.37 -31.19 11.29
C TYR A 773 17.19 -32.11 12.48
N ASN A 774 16.97 -33.39 12.19
CA ASN A 774 17.03 -34.45 13.22
C ASN A 774 18.49 -34.78 13.56
N HIS A 775 18.69 -35.45 14.70
CA HIS A 775 20.01 -35.80 15.26
C HIS A 775 20.86 -36.64 14.29
N GLU A 776 20.26 -37.64 13.66
CA GLU A 776 20.95 -38.55 12.73
C GLU A 776 21.54 -37.83 11.51
N THR A 777 20.83 -36.82 10.97
CA THR A 777 21.34 -36.02 9.83
C THR A 777 22.52 -35.14 10.26
N LEU A 778 22.54 -34.69 11.52
CA LEU A 778 23.60 -33.83 12.07
C LEU A 778 24.88 -34.57 12.41
N GLU A 779 24.85 -35.93 12.48
CA GLU A 779 26.03 -36.74 12.68
C GLU A 779 26.99 -36.71 11.48
N VAL A 780 26.43 -36.57 10.25
CA VAL A 780 27.26 -36.48 9.03
C VAL A 780 28.00 -35.16 9.00
N ARG A 781 29.34 -35.20 8.99
CA ARG A 781 30.18 -34.02 9.11
C ARG A 781 31.22 -33.91 7.97
N PHE A 782 31.37 -32.70 7.45
CA PHE A 782 32.43 -32.31 6.52
C PHE A 782 33.38 -31.35 7.25
N LYS A 783 34.67 -31.67 7.28
CA LYS A 783 35.66 -30.90 8.06
C LYS A 783 35.21 -30.64 9.52
N GLY A 784 34.56 -31.62 10.15
CA GLY A 784 34.06 -31.52 11.53
C GLY A 784 32.74 -30.74 11.71
N LYS A 785 32.16 -30.19 10.65
CA LYS A 785 30.93 -29.39 10.69
C LYS A 785 29.73 -30.16 10.11
N SER A 786 28.59 -30.15 10.81
CA SER A 786 27.30 -30.63 10.29
C SER A 786 26.72 -29.66 9.27
N ILE A 787 25.69 -30.08 8.53
CA ILE A 787 25.00 -29.20 7.57
C ILE A 787 24.30 -28.00 8.26
N ALA A 788 23.87 -28.17 9.51
CA ALA A 788 23.30 -27.07 10.29
C ALA A 788 24.39 -26.06 10.70
N ASP A 789 25.58 -26.53 11.09
CA ASP A 789 26.71 -25.67 11.42
C ASP A 789 27.16 -24.85 10.21
N VAL A 790 27.10 -25.44 8.99
CA VAL A 790 27.39 -24.71 7.74
C VAL A 790 26.35 -23.62 7.45
N LEU A 791 25.08 -23.89 7.69
CA LEU A 791 24.04 -22.87 7.54
C LEU A 791 24.19 -21.74 8.58
N ASP A 792 24.76 -22.02 9.74
CA ASP A 792 25.02 -21.02 10.79
C ASP A 792 26.33 -20.22 10.57
N MET A 793 27.17 -20.63 9.61
CA MET A 793 28.36 -19.86 9.23
C MET A 793 28.00 -18.53 8.59
N THR A 794 28.76 -17.47 8.91
CA THR A 794 28.74 -16.25 8.11
C THR A 794 29.34 -16.53 6.72
N ILE A 795 28.97 -15.69 5.74
CA ILE A 795 29.52 -15.84 4.37
C ILE A 795 31.03 -15.76 4.38
N ASN A 796 31.65 -14.89 5.19
CA ASN A 796 33.12 -14.84 5.32
C ASN A 796 33.71 -16.16 5.81
N GLN A 797 33.12 -16.75 6.86
CA GLN A 797 33.56 -18.07 7.36
C GLN A 797 33.33 -19.19 6.33
N ALA A 798 32.24 -19.11 5.58
CA ALA A 798 31.95 -20.10 4.56
C ALA A 798 32.91 -20.02 3.36
N VAL A 799 33.38 -18.82 2.98
CA VAL A 799 34.43 -18.64 1.94
C VAL A 799 35.72 -19.35 2.35
N GLU A 800 36.17 -19.16 3.58
CA GLU A 800 37.37 -19.84 4.12
C GLU A 800 37.17 -21.36 4.21
N PHE A 801 35.97 -21.79 4.69
CA PHE A 801 35.64 -23.21 4.89
C PHE A 801 35.59 -24.00 3.57
N PHE A 802 35.05 -23.41 2.52
CA PHE A 802 34.85 -24.01 1.18
C PHE A 802 35.95 -23.61 0.17
N GLU A 803 37.09 -23.05 0.61
CA GLU A 803 38.16 -22.58 -0.25
C GLU A 803 38.60 -23.61 -1.33
N ASN A 804 38.59 -24.93 -0.98
CA ASN A 804 38.95 -26.04 -1.86
C ASN A 804 37.75 -26.69 -2.58
N VAL A 805 36.57 -26.04 -2.62
CA VAL A 805 35.35 -26.54 -3.29
C VAL A 805 34.88 -25.49 -4.29
N PRO A 806 35.45 -25.46 -5.53
CA PRO A 806 35.25 -24.34 -6.47
C PRO A 806 33.77 -24.03 -6.79
N ASN A 807 32.92 -25.03 -6.96
CA ASN A 807 31.52 -24.85 -7.30
C ASN A 807 30.71 -24.11 -6.21
N ILE A 808 31.04 -24.38 -4.93
CA ILE A 808 30.44 -23.72 -3.78
C ILE A 808 31.07 -22.35 -3.60
N LEU A 809 32.44 -22.31 -3.62
CA LEU A 809 33.19 -21.08 -3.41
C LEU A 809 32.80 -19.96 -4.37
N HIS A 810 32.66 -20.26 -5.66
CA HIS A 810 32.26 -19.27 -6.67
C HIS A 810 30.97 -18.53 -6.30
N LYS A 811 29.91 -19.25 -5.89
CA LYS A 811 28.62 -18.66 -5.52
C LYS A 811 28.69 -17.89 -4.21
N ILE A 812 29.43 -18.40 -3.21
CA ILE A 812 29.56 -17.73 -1.89
C ILE A 812 30.41 -16.47 -2.00
N LYS A 813 31.47 -16.50 -2.82
CA LYS A 813 32.38 -15.36 -3.01
C LYS A 813 31.65 -14.15 -3.60
N VAL A 814 30.71 -14.37 -4.51
CA VAL A 814 29.90 -13.27 -5.06
C VAL A 814 29.05 -12.61 -3.96
N LEU A 815 28.52 -13.37 -3.00
CA LEU A 815 27.82 -12.80 -1.84
C LEU A 815 28.77 -11.95 -0.96
N GLN A 816 30.01 -12.36 -0.81
CA GLN A 816 31.03 -11.56 -0.11
C GLN A 816 31.37 -10.29 -0.88
N ASP A 817 31.52 -10.39 -2.21
CA ASP A 817 31.86 -9.26 -3.10
C ASP A 817 30.80 -8.14 -3.09
N VAL A 818 29.52 -8.46 -2.85
CA VAL A 818 28.45 -7.47 -2.69
C VAL A 818 28.33 -6.92 -1.26
N GLY A 819 29.32 -7.18 -0.39
CA GLY A 819 29.37 -6.66 0.97
C GLY A 819 28.51 -7.42 1.99
N LEU A 820 28.05 -8.64 1.69
CA LEU A 820 27.21 -9.46 2.58
C LEU A 820 28.03 -10.48 3.41
N GLY A 821 29.32 -10.27 3.59
CA GLY A 821 30.20 -11.20 4.30
C GLY A 821 29.80 -11.53 5.74
N TYR A 822 29.03 -10.67 6.38
CA TYR A 822 28.59 -10.75 7.78
C TYR A 822 27.33 -11.56 7.99
N ILE A 823 26.43 -11.72 6.99
CA ILE A 823 25.19 -12.49 7.14
C ILE A 823 25.47 -13.99 7.17
N LYS A 824 24.59 -14.78 7.81
CA LYS A 824 24.68 -16.24 7.83
C LYS A 824 24.10 -16.84 6.57
N LEU A 825 24.68 -17.93 6.06
CA LEU A 825 24.14 -18.67 4.89
C LEU A 825 22.68 -19.12 5.08
N GLY A 826 22.34 -19.55 6.28
CA GLY A 826 21.00 -20.01 6.64
C GLY A 826 20.12 -18.97 7.31
N GLN A 827 20.51 -17.67 7.31
CA GLN A 827 19.70 -16.59 7.89
C GLN A 827 18.32 -16.52 7.21
N SER A 828 17.26 -16.46 8.01
CA SER A 828 15.88 -16.38 7.47
C SER A 828 15.70 -15.12 6.62
N SER A 829 15.04 -15.25 5.47
CA SER A 829 14.70 -14.08 4.64
C SER A 829 13.81 -13.04 5.34
N THR A 830 13.07 -13.46 6.37
CA THR A 830 12.22 -12.56 7.16
C THR A 830 13.01 -11.66 8.11
N THR A 831 14.28 -12.00 8.40
CA THR A 831 15.19 -11.20 9.25
C THR A 831 16.20 -10.36 8.45
N LEU A 832 16.19 -10.47 7.13
CA LEU A 832 17.01 -9.64 6.26
C LEU A 832 16.36 -8.29 6.02
N SER A 833 17.16 -7.23 6.01
CA SER A 833 16.70 -5.91 5.57
C SER A 833 16.35 -5.90 4.07
N GLY A 834 15.63 -4.87 3.60
CA GLY A 834 15.34 -4.69 2.18
C GLY A 834 16.60 -4.64 1.32
N GLY A 835 17.61 -3.86 1.73
CA GLY A 835 18.89 -3.74 1.04
C GLY A 835 19.72 -5.02 1.06
N GLU A 836 19.73 -5.79 2.15
CA GLU A 836 20.38 -7.12 2.20
C GLU A 836 19.72 -8.10 1.24
N SER A 837 18.38 -8.15 1.21
CA SER A 837 17.62 -8.98 0.28
C SER A 837 17.93 -8.62 -1.18
N GLN A 838 18.00 -7.34 -1.51
CA GLN A 838 18.35 -6.83 -2.82
C GLN A 838 19.76 -7.23 -3.25
N ARG A 839 20.75 -7.10 -2.33
CA ARG A 839 22.14 -7.53 -2.60
C ARG A 839 22.27 -9.05 -2.79
N VAL A 840 21.49 -9.87 -2.08
CA VAL A 840 21.45 -11.32 -2.34
C VAL A 840 20.90 -11.63 -3.74
N LYS A 841 19.85 -10.92 -4.19
CA LYS A 841 19.31 -11.04 -5.55
C LYS A 841 20.38 -10.67 -6.60
N LEU A 842 21.04 -9.53 -6.40
CA LEU A 842 22.12 -9.07 -7.27
C LEU A 842 23.27 -10.08 -7.33
N ALA A 843 23.73 -10.61 -6.19
CA ALA A 843 24.75 -11.65 -6.13
C ALA A 843 24.36 -12.91 -6.90
N THR A 844 23.08 -13.31 -6.84
CA THR A 844 22.59 -14.48 -7.58
C THR A 844 22.71 -14.27 -9.09
N GLU A 845 22.36 -13.09 -9.60
CA GLU A 845 22.48 -12.78 -11.03
C GLU A 845 23.96 -12.67 -11.46
N LEU A 846 24.81 -12.06 -10.64
CA LEU A 846 26.26 -11.97 -10.89
C LEU A 846 26.95 -13.34 -10.95
N SER A 847 26.40 -14.36 -10.26
CA SER A 847 26.95 -15.73 -10.30
C SER A 847 26.62 -16.49 -11.59
N LYS A 848 25.71 -15.97 -12.44
CA LYS A 848 25.31 -16.58 -13.70
C LYS A 848 26.26 -16.13 -14.83
N ARG A 849 26.24 -16.90 -15.93
CA ARG A 849 26.93 -16.48 -17.15
C ARG A 849 26.27 -15.23 -17.74
N ASP A 850 27.09 -14.31 -18.13
CA ASP A 850 26.74 -13.00 -18.65
C ASP A 850 26.91 -12.95 -20.19
N THR A 851 25.97 -12.35 -20.88
CA THR A 851 25.97 -12.20 -22.34
C THR A 851 26.50 -10.83 -22.79
N GLY A 852 26.54 -9.85 -21.87
CA GLY A 852 26.90 -8.46 -22.19
C GLY A 852 25.78 -7.64 -22.86
N GLN A 853 24.56 -8.18 -22.95
CA GLN A 853 23.40 -7.50 -23.54
C GLN A 853 22.18 -7.46 -22.57
N THR A 854 22.44 -7.71 -21.27
CA THR A 854 21.42 -7.74 -20.24
C THR A 854 21.12 -6.34 -19.70
N ILE A 855 19.84 -6.00 -19.52
CA ILE A 855 19.41 -4.81 -18.78
C ILE A 855 19.16 -5.19 -17.32
N TYR A 856 19.87 -4.55 -16.40
CA TYR A 856 19.61 -4.63 -14.95
C TYR A 856 18.84 -3.38 -14.52
N ILE A 857 17.70 -3.57 -13.82
CA ILE A 857 16.90 -2.49 -13.25
C ILE A 857 16.96 -2.62 -11.73
N LEU A 858 17.50 -1.60 -11.07
CA LEU A 858 17.63 -1.54 -9.62
C LEU A 858 16.79 -0.37 -9.09
N ASP A 859 15.99 -0.64 -8.06
CA ASP A 859 15.14 0.36 -7.41
C ASP A 859 15.71 0.69 -6.03
N GLU A 860 16.22 1.93 -5.87
CA GLU A 860 16.83 2.48 -4.67
C GLU A 860 17.83 1.51 -3.98
N PRO A 861 18.88 1.05 -4.70
CA PRO A 861 19.76 0.01 -4.16
C PRO A 861 20.67 0.48 -3.01
N THR A 862 20.73 1.77 -2.71
CA THR A 862 21.53 2.32 -1.60
C THR A 862 20.76 2.39 -0.28
N THR A 863 19.51 1.98 -0.26
CA THR A 863 18.65 1.97 0.95
C THR A 863 19.31 1.21 2.10
N GLY A 864 19.48 1.86 3.26
CA GLY A 864 20.07 1.28 4.47
C GLY A 864 21.56 0.99 4.38
N LEU A 865 22.27 1.61 3.44
CA LEU A 865 23.69 1.42 3.25
C LEU A 865 24.51 2.59 3.79
N HIS A 866 25.55 2.25 4.53
CA HIS A 866 26.60 3.19 4.88
C HIS A 866 27.43 3.56 3.63
N PHE A 867 28.10 4.72 3.62
CA PHE A 867 28.92 5.20 2.50
C PHE A 867 29.91 4.15 1.96
N GLU A 868 30.57 3.37 2.84
CA GLU A 868 31.49 2.30 2.44
C GLU A 868 30.75 1.15 1.73
N ASP A 869 29.55 0.81 2.17
CA ASP A 869 28.72 -0.22 1.52
C ASP A 869 28.24 0.25 0.14
N ILE A 870 27.95 1.56 0.00
CA ILE A 870 27.61 2.19 -1.30
C ILE A 870 28.81 2.10 -2.24
N ARG A 871 30.04 2.39 -1.77
CA ARG A 871 31.26 2.27 -2.57
C ARG A 871 31.42 0.85 -3.10
N VAL A 872 31.26 -0.16 -2.24
CA VAL A 872 31.33 -1.58 -2.63
C VAL A 872 30.25 -1.93 -3.66
N LEU A 873 29.02 -1.46 -3.47
CA LEU A 873 27.94 -1.64 -4.43
C LEU A 873 28.28 -1.02 -5.79
N MET A 874 28.80 0.21 -5.80
CA MET A 874 29.21 0.90 -7.04
C MET A 874 30.30 0.14 -7.78
N ASP A 875 31.29 -0.41 -7.10
CA ASP A 875 32.32 -1.27 -7.71
C ASP A 875 31.71 -2.49 -8.42
N VAL A 876 30.63 -3.06 -7.84
CA VAL A 876 29.91 -4.19 -8.43
C VAL A 876 29.12 -3.75 -9.67
N LEU A 877 28.40 -2.64 -9.60
CA LEU A 877 27.63 -2.11 -10.75
C LEU A 877 28.55 -1.72 -11.91
N GLN A 878 29.68 -1.10 -11.61
CA GLN A 878 30.71 -0.75 -12.61
C GLN A 878 31.27 -1.99 -13.31
N ARG A 879 31.50 -3.10 -12.56
CA ARG A 879 31.93 -4.38 -13.17
C ARG A 879 30.87 -4.96 -14.11
N LEU A 880 29.56 -4.82 -13.83
CA LEU A 880 28.49 -5.24 -14.72
C LEU A 880 28.51 -4.45 -16.03
N VAL A 881 28.59 -3.13 -15.94
CA VAL A 881 28.63 -2.24 -17.11
C VAL A 881 29.89 -2.49 -17.96
N ASN A 882 31.02 -2.69 -17.33
CA ASN A 882 32.29 -2.99 -18.01
C ASN A 882 32.27 -4.31 -18.80
N ARG A 883 31.32 -5.21 -18.53
CA ARG A 883 31.04 -6.44 -19.30
C ARG A 883 30.09 -6.21 -20.49
N GLY A 884 29.67 -4.98 -20.75
CA GLY A 884 28.78 -4.61 -21.84
C GLY A 884 27.30 -4.46 -21.46
N ASN A 885 26.90 -4.80 -20.24
CA ASN A 885 25.51 -4.73 -19.77
C ASN A 885 25.05 -3.29 -19.55
N THR A 886 23.77 -3.09 -19.60
CA THR A 886 23.12 -1.83 -19.22
C THR A 886 22.59 -1.92 -17.80
N VAL A 887 22.88 -0.93 -16.98
CA VAL A 887 22.39 -0.87 -15.60
C VAL A 887 21.57 0.41 -15.42
N ILE A 888 20.28 0.27 -15.15
CA ILE A 888 19.35 1.37 -14.85
C ILE A 888 19.11 1.39 -13.34
N VAL A 889 19.39 2.51 -12.70
CA VAL A 889 19.26 2.68 -11.25
C VAL A 889 18.31 3.84 -10.98
N ILE A 890 17.18 3.57 -10.28
CA ILE A 890 16.33 4.63 -9.74
C ILE A 890 16.96 5.05 -8.42
N GLU A 891 17.39 6.31 -8.29
CA GLU A 891 18.12 6.77 -7.12
C GLU A 891 17.93 8.24 -6.77
N HIS A 892 18.10 8.52 -5.46
CA HIS A 892 18.14 9.85 -4.89
C HIS A 892 19.52 10.19 -4.29
N ASN A 893 20.33 9.18 -4.05
CA ASN A 893 21.65 9.32 -3.44
C ASN A 893 22.63 9.97 -4.42
N LEU A 894 23.15 11.15 -4.06
CA LEU A 894 24.07 11.92 -4.92
C LEU A 894 25.39 11.20 -5.19
N ASP A 895 25.84 10.33 -4.29
CA ASP A 895 27.05 9.53 -4.49
C ASP A 895 26.92 8.52 -5.63
N VAL A 896 25.71 8.02 -5.90
CA VAL A 896 25.41 7.17 -7.05
C VAL A 896 25.20 8.02 -8.30
N ILE A 897 24.41 9.09 -8.18
CA ILE A 897 24.04 9.97 -9.30
C ILE A 897 25.29 10.59 -9.94
N LYS A 898 26.26 11.07 -9.12
CA LYS A 898 27.51 11.66 -9.63
C LYS A 898 28.42 10.68 -10.38
N VAL A 899 28.26 9.36 -10.17
CA VAL A 899 29.08 8.31 -10.80
C VAL A 899 28.41 7.72 -12.05
N ALA A 900 27.12 7.99 -12.29
CA ALA A 900 26.40 7.48 -13.45
C ALA A 900 27.00 8.02 -14.78
N ASP A 901 26.93 7.22 -15.86
CA ASP A 901 27.36 7.65 -17.20
C ASP A 901 26.30 8.54 -17.86
N TYR A 902 25.03 8.29 -17.57
CA TYR A 902 23.88 8.99 -18.13
C TYR A 902 22.80 9.19 -17.08
N LEU A 903 22.13 10.34 -17.08
CA LEU A 903 21.06 10.67 -16.17
C LEU A 903 19.76 10.96 -16.94
N ILE A 904 18.66 10.56 -16.32
CA ILE A 904 17.28 10.87 -16.73
C ILE A 904 16.64 11.54 -15.50
N ASP A 905 16.41 12.87 -15.57
CA ASP A 905 15.84 13.62 -14.45
C ASP A 905 14.37 13.92 -14.70
N MET A 906 13.52 13.47 -13.77
CA MET A 906 12.05 13.57 -13.83
C MET A 906 11.56 14.65 -12.85
N GLY A 907 10.55 15.42 -13.30
CA GLY A 907 9.99 16.47 -12.45
C GLY A 907 8.89 17.27 -13.13
N PRO A 908 8.79 18.60 -12.85
CA PRO A 908 9.57 19.38 -11.84
C PRO A 908 9.20 19.09 -10.40
N GLU A 909 7.94 18.72 -10.12
CA GLU A 909 7.40 18.43 -8.78
C GLU A 909 6.92 16.98 -8.69
N GLY A 910 6.34 16.61 -7.53
CA GLY A 910 5.64 15.33 -7.33
C GLY A 910 4.19 15.37 -7.84
N GLY A 911 3.54 14.20 -7.92
CA GLY A 911 2.11 14.06 -8.25
C GLY A 911 1.72 14.65 -9.60
N ARG A 912 0.64 15.43 -9.64
CA ARG A 912 0.13 16.07 -10.85
C ARG A 912 1.07 17.14 -11.41
N GLY A 913 1.89 17.76 -10.57
CA GLY A 913 2.91 18.73 -10.95
C GLY A 913 4.15 18.09 -11.61
N GLY A 914 4.31 16.77 -11.50
CA GLY A 914 5.41 16.01 -12.06
C GLY A 914 5.14 15.39 -13.42
N GLY A 915 5.81 14.27 -13.69
CA GLY A 915 5.57 13.43 -14.86
C GLY A 915 6.17 13.97 -16.16
N GLN A 916 7.14 14.86 -16.09
CA GLN A 916 7.85 15.41 -17.25
C GLN A 916 9.32 15.00 -17.21
N LEU A 917 9.91 14.81 -18.39
CA LEU A 917 11.36 14.69 -18.54
C LEU A 917 11.97 16.10 -18.50
N LEU A 918 12.78 16.37 -17.49
CA LEU A 918 13.44 17.67 -17.34
C LEU A 918 14.79 17.69 -18.06
N TYR A 919 15.52 16.57 -17.98
CA TYR A 919 16.86 16.46 -18.55
C TYR A 919 17.20 15.01 -18.88
N GLU A 920 17.93 14.82 -19.97
CA GLU A 920 18.63 13.58 -20.26
C GLU A 920 20.04 13.87 -20.78
N GLY A 921 21.07 13.19 -20.23
CA GLY A 921 22.47 13.44 -20.59
C GLY A 921 23.44 13.09 -19.47
N THR A 922 24.63 13.70 -19.48
CA THR A 922 25.68 13.46 -18.47
C THR A 922 25.37 14.18 -17.15
N PRO A 923 25.90 13.70 -16.01
CA PRO A 923 25.78 14.38 -14.72
C PRO A 923 26.30 15.84 -14.74
N GLU A 924 27.42 16.08 -15.42
CA GLU A 924 28.00 17.41 -15.58
C GLU A 924 27.03 18.35 -16.33
N GLY A 925 26.42 17.86 -17.42
CA GLY A 925 25.45 18.64 -18.18
C GLY A 925 24.21 18.99 -17.36
N LEU A 926 23.72 18.10 -16.52
CA LEU A 926 22.62 18.39 -15.58
C LEU A 926 23.02 19.49 -14.58
N ALA A 927 24.22 19.40 -13.99
CA ALA A 927 24.73 20.37 -13.02
C ALA A 927 24.92 21.76 -13.64
N GLU A 928 25.35 21.84 -14.92
CA GLU A 928 25.53 23.08 -15.67
C GLU A 928 24.21 23.69 -16.12
N SER A 929 23.24 22.86 -16.53
CA SER A 929 21.94 23.33 -17.00
C SER A 929 21.14 24.05 -15.91
N GLY A 930 21.37 23.72 -14.62
CA GLY A 930 20.64 24.26 -13.47
C GLY A 930 19.14 23.91 -13.47
N VAL A 931 18.72 22.98 -14.34
CA VAL A 931 17.33 22.53 -14.43
C VAL A 931 17.03 21.56 -13.28
N GLY A 932 15.83 21.70 -12.72
CA GLY A 932 15.36 20.84 -11.64
C GLY A 932 16.08 21.04 -10.30
N TYR A 933 15.68 20.26 -9.33
CA TYR A 933 16.31 20.28 -7.99
C TYR A 933 17.59 19.45 -7.97
N THR A 934 17.59 18.31 -8.65
CA THR A 934 18.75 17.40 -8.70
C THR A 934 20.01 18.09 -9.21
N GLY A 935 19.90 18.87 -10.31
CA GLY A 935 21.02 19.61 -10.88
C GLY A 935 21.67 20.59 -9.90
N LYS A 936 20.85 21.25 -9.08
CA LYS A 936 21.34 22.21 -8.07
C LYS A 936 22.17 21.53 -6.99
N PHE A 937 21.73 20.41 -6.44
CA PHE A 937 22.47 19.66 -5.42
C PHE A 937 23.68 18.96 -5.99
N LEU A 938 23.58 18.41 -7.21
CA LEU A 938 24.68 17.71 -7.89
C LEU A 938 25.86 18.65 -8.20
N LYS A 939 25.59 19.90 -8.50
CA LYS A 939 26.64 20.91 -8.76
C LYS A 939 27.60 21.08 -7.56
N ALA A 940 27.07 21.05 -6.34
CA ALA A 940 27.89 21.13 -5.13
C ALA A 940 28.78 19.87 -4.92
N GLU A 941 28.28 18.70 -5.30
CA GLU A 941 29.02 17.42 -5.17
C GLU A 941 30.07 17.20 -6.27
N LEU A 942 29.89 17.77 -7.46
CA LEU A 942 30.83 17.67 -8.58
C LEU A 942 31.97 18.70 -8.50
N THR A 943 31.79 19.78 -7.73
CA THR A 943 32.84 20.81 -7.54
C THR A 943 33.88 20.27 -6.53
N PRO A 944 35.17 20.16 -6.90
CA PRO A 944 36.17 19.69 -5.95
C PRO A 944 36.23 20.62 -4.72
N PRO A 945 36.47 20.09 -3.52
CA PRO A 945 36.48 20.88 -2.30
C PRO A 945 37.68 21.86 -2.37
N HIS A 946 37.46 23.07 -2.84
CA HIS A 946 38.38 24.16 -2.62
C HIS A 946 38.22 24.65 -1.16
N THR A 947 39.22 24.31 -0.33
CA THR A 947 39.58 24.95 0.95
C THR A 947 38.41 25.34 1.87
N ALA A 948 38.43 24.76 3.05
CA ALA A 948 37.60 25.02 4.21
C ALA A 948 37.35 26.51 4.53
N GLN A 949 36.40 27.16 3.88
CA GLN A 949 35.93 28.51 4.27
C GLN A 949 34.51 28.86 3.80
N GLN A 950 33.70 27.97 3.25
CA GLN A 950 32.34 28.32 2.77
C GLN A 950 31.19 27.53 3.39
N THR A 951 31.36 26.82 4.50
CA THR A 951 30.27 26.08 5.17
C THR A 951 29.32 26.98 5.97
N ASP A 952 29.67 28.25 6.24
CA ASP A 952 28.81 29.16 7.03
C ASP A 952 27.78 29.94 6.23
N ASN A 953 27.85 29.97 4.89
CA ASN A 953 26.96 30.80 4.08
C ASN A 953 25.72 30.08 3.51
N PHE A 954 25.68 28.75 3.50
CA PHE A 954 24.53 28.00 2.95
C PHE A 954 23.37 27.82 3.96
N ILE A 955 23.68 27.83 5.27
CA ILE A 955 22.66 27.71 6.32
C ILE A 955 21.92 29.04 6.57
N ASN A 956 22.57 30.17 6.28
CA ASN A 956 22.01 31.52 6.55
C ASN A 956 21.29 32.18 5.35
N SER A 957 21.31 31.60 4.15
CA SER A 957 20.63 32.18 2.98
C SER A 957 19.19 31.70 2.75
N ASN A 958 18.73 30.67 3.47
CA ASN A 958 17.35 30.17 3.37
C ASN A 958 16.41 30.64 4.48
N ASN A 959 16.84 31.60 5.31
CA ASN A 959 16.00 32.24 6.33
C ASN A 959 15.63 33.69 5.94
N LYS A 960 15.44 33.94 4.63
CA LYS A 960 14.81 35.22 4.17
C LYS A 960 13.70 34.93 3.18
#